data_5328ec53c36096e3d6c4bccfef9d7621
#
_entry.id   5328ec53c36096e3d6c4bccfef9d7621
#
_cell.length_a   1.000
_cell.length_b   1.000
_cell.length_c   1.000
_cell.angle_alpha   90.00
_cell.angle_beta   90.00
_cell.angle_gamma   90.00
#
_symmetry.space_group_name_H-M   'P 1'
#
loop_
_entity.id
_entity.type
_entity.pdbx_description
1 polymer ?
#
loop_
_entity_poly.entity_id
_entity_poly.type
_entity_poly.pdbx_seq_one_letter_code
_entity_poly.pdbx_strand_id
1 'polypeptide(L)'
;MGKKLLIVESPAKAKTIAKYLGSDFVVKSSVGHIRDLPKENGAIKVVEKGPGAWEFVPSYVVSEGKEKVVSELKAAVKASSEIYLASDPDREGEAIAWHLKEVLGPVAGDKPFRRVTYNEITKSAVLKAVAEPRDIDMPLVDAQQARRILDRLVGYKVSPLLWKNISCANNRSLSAGRVQSVALRLLVERQREIDGFKPETYFLMGVEARKPADEKSFVAKLAKLDGKKPEIRSRDAANNVLLDLADAGLAVADVKAQPKVRHALPPFTTSTLQQAASSVLGFSPGKTMKLAQALYEQGRITYMRTDSVNVSEQARAAAKEFIVSACGPEYYPEKPNFFKSKADAQGAHEAIRPTDVAQTPKTASLEPAALKLYDLIWRRFVASQMADAKTTVKTILVKAVKPAIAHDYVFSASATVIDFEGFLKVMKLSLKKKGADGEDDADSDEVAYLPNVSVGDKLEAVRWISDEKQTKGPVHYSEASLIKALEENGVGRPSTYAATIETLKTREYAKTEKKKLVPLERGILVCDWLVKKLDSLFNVGYTAQMESELDKVEEKGEPMNQMLSEFYARFLKEVGACAEPPPDRSKFEFVFGLLDQVRTWKPAKKVGKRIYDDKAFFESVKEQAAGGQRPLSGRQLEFLVKMAVQYADQIPQCESQLKEAGLGAGASLVQKADPELVKFCFETMDRIGGMLENPFLKSLYEQFEKGRGLSPKQFGILARAVGENAGALEDCEQVRAKLAEFVPGGFAPKAEDPSIPSLLKLFDDVTEWRPAAKKGKKVYDDHEFVRSLADQYSRRHSLSSRQIAALKRVATIYKSQIPDCENRIAALTKAAENEAQAQ
;
A
#
# COMPACT_ATOMS: atom_id res chain seq x y z
N MET A 1 -6.32 52.09 -3.30
CA MET A 1 -7.11 50.82 -3.34
C MET A 1 -6.34 49.73 -2.59
N GLY A 2 -7.02 48.92 -1.77
CA GLY A 2 -6.38 47.79 -1.09
C GLY A 2 -5.90 46.75 -2.08
N LYS A 3 -4.76 46.05 -1.77
CA LYS A 3 -4.29 44.94 -2.62
C LYS A 3 -5.29 43.75 -2.61
N LYS A 4 -5.33 43.00 -3.70
CA LYS A 4 -6.10 41.78 -3.79
C LYS A 4 -5.35 40.64 -3.11
N LEU A 5 -6.03 39.74 -2.39
CA LEU A 5 -5.43 38.58 -1.73
C LEU A 5 -5.72 37.32 -2.57
N LEU A 6 -4.69 36.59 -2.96
CA LEU A 6 -4.82 35.28 -3.58
C LEU A 6 -4.28 34.22 -2.63
N ILE A 7 -5.11 33.23 -2.30
CA ILE A 7 -4.77 32.13 -1.39
C ILE A 7 -4.65 30.83 -2.19
N VAL A 8 -3.47 30.21 -2.12
CA VAL A 8 -3.17 28.89 -2.67
C VAL A 8 -2.94 27.87 -1.57
N GLU A 9 -2.84 26.60 -1.91
CA GLU A 9 -2.67 25.54 -0.91
C GLU A 9 -1.21 25.27 -0.50
N SER A 10 -0.21 25.64 -1.33
CA SER A 10 1.19 25.37 -0.99
C SER A 10 2.08 26.62 -1.08
N PRO A 11 3.14 26.73 -0.24
CA PRO A 11 4.11 27.82 -0.32
C PRO A 11 4.86 27.86 -1.65
N ALA A 12 5.08 26.70 -2.28
CA ALA A 12 5.76 26.62 -3.58
C ALA A 12 4.91 27.26 -4.68
N LYS A 13 3.60 26.96 -4.75
CA LYS A 13 2.65 27.62 -5.65
C LYS A 13 2.61 29.13 -5.39
N ALA A 14 2.55 29.55 -4.12
CA ALA A 14 2.54 30.98 -3.76
C ALA A 14 3.75 31.70 -4.35
N LYS A 15 4.94 31.11 -4.23
CA LYS A 15 6.19 31.66 -4.78
C LYS A 15 6.19 31.75 -6.32
N THR A 16 5.64 30.74 -6.99
CA THR A 16 5.55 30.70 -8.46
C THR A 16 4.55 31.72 -8.98
N ILE A 17 3.34 31.74 -8.44
CA ILE A 17 2.23 32.59 -8.90
C ILE A 17 2.48 34.07 -8.59
N ALA A 18 3.08 34.42 -7.44
CA ALA A 18 3.43 35.76 -7.10
C ALA A 18 4.30 36.44 -8.16
N LYS A 19 5.16 35.70 -8.89
CA LYS A 19 5.97 36.20 -9.99
C LYS A 19 5.14 36.66 -11.21
N TYR A 20 3.92 36.10 -11.36
CA TYR A 20 3.06 36.35 -12.54
C TYR A 20 2.07 37.50 -12.30
N LEU A 21 1.61 37.73 -11.05
CA LEU A 21 0.50 38.61 -10.70
C LEU A 21 0.94 40.05 -10.40
N GLY A 22 2.24 40.32 -10.21
CA GLY A 22 2.75 41.68 -9.93
C GLY A 22 2.36 42.22 -8.58
N SER A 23 2.45 43.59 -8.42
CA SER A 23 2.32 44.32 -7.14
C SER A 23 0.87 44.43 -6.60
N ASP A 24 -0.13 44.21 -7.44
CA ASP A 24 -1.55 44.37 -7.09
C ASP A 24 -2.10 43.25 -6.24
N PHE A 25 -1.39 42.12 -6.22
CA PHE A 25 -1.75 40.94 -5.46
C PHE A 25 -0.80 40.67 -4.30
N VAL A 26 -1.37 40.22 -3.20
CA VAL A 26 -0.68 39.54 -2.11
C VAL A 26 -1.00 38.06 -2.21
N VAL A 27 0.01 37.21 -2.43
CA VAL A 27 -0.17 35.76 -2.53
C VAL A 27 0.22 35.10 -1.22
N LYS A 28 -0.68 34.31 -0.63
CA LYS A 28 -0.51 33.57 0.62
C LYS A 28 -0.83 32.09 0.43
N SER A 29 -0.39 31.25 1.36
CA SER A 29 -0.68 29.81 1.35
C SER A 29 -1.44 29.37 2.59
N SER A 30 -2.42 28.47 2.41
CA SER A 30 -3.13 27.79 3.51
C SER A 30 -2.32 26.60 4.06
N VAL A 31 -1.26 26.19 3.37
CA VAL A 31 -0.49 24.98 3.70
C VAL A 31 -1.39 23.72 3.76
N GLY A 32 -2.26 23.53 2.75
CA GLY A 32 -3.26 22.46 2.66
C GLY A 32 -4.55 22.77 3.42
N HIS A 33 -5.27 21.76 3.85
CA HIS A 33 -6.51 21.90 4.61
C HIS A 33 -6.29 22.62 5.95
N ILE A 34 -7.16 23.59 6.26
CA ILE A 34 -7.13 24.34 7.53
C ILE A 34 -8.17 23.83 8.53
N ARG A 35 -9.18 23.08 8.09
CA ARG A 35 -10.22 22.45 8.91
C ARG A 35 -10.33 20.97 8.57
N ASP A 36 -10.68 20.17 9.57
CA ASP A 36 -11.05 18.77 9.39
C ASP A 36 -12.03 18.33 10.48
N LEU A 37 -12.60 17.13 10.34
CA LEU A 37 -13.41 16.50 11.39
C LEU A 37 -12.53 16.19 12.61
N PRO A 38 -12.97 16.53 13.83
CA PRO A 38 -12.23 16.19 15.06
C PRO A 38 -12.03 14.68 15.19
N LYS A 39 -10.93 14.27 15.86
CA LYS A 39 -10.60 12.85 16.04
C LYS A 39 -11.55 12.12 16.99
N GLU A 40 -12.36 12.85 17.72
CA GLU A 40 -13.27 12.35 18.75
C GLU A 40 -14.53 11.74 18.16
N ASN A 41 -15.22 10.93 18.97
CA ASN A 41 -16.53 10.42 18.61
C ASN A 41 -17.55 11.59 18.56
N GLY A 42 -18.51 11.52 17.62
CA GLY A 42 -19.53 12.57 17.47
C GLY A 42 -19.16 13.69 16.49
N ALA A 43 -18.04 13.56 15.77
CA ALA A 43 -17.64 14.50 14.69
C ALA A 43 -18.70 14.66 13.58
N ILE A 44 -19.58 13.69 13.43
CA ILE A 44 -20.72 13.72 12.50
C ILE A 44 -21.98 13.45 13.33
N LYS A 45 -22.88 14.43 13.38
CA LYS A 45 -24.22 14.25 13.95
C LYS A 45 -25.12 13.68 12.85
N VAL A 46 -25.69 12.49 13.10
CA VAL A 46 -26.65 11.86 12.20
C VAL A 46 -28.04 12.04 12.79
N VAL A 47 -28.90 12.70 12.07
CA VAL A 47 -30.29 13.03 12.50
C VAL A 47 -31.26 12.30 11.60
N GLU A 48 -32.13 11.48 12.16
CA GLU A 48 -33.21 10.84 11.40
C GLU A 48 -34.30 11.87 11.07
N LYS A 49 -34.63 12.00 9.81
CA LYS A 49 -35.66 12.92 9.29
C LYS A 49 -36.97 12.20 8.91
N GLY A 50 -36.91 10.88 8.85
CA GLY A 50 -37.99 9.99 8.52
C GLY A 50 -37.51 8.58 8.29
N PRO A 51 -38.39 7.61 8.06
CA PRO A 51 -37.99 6.21 7.83
C PRO A 51 -37.02 6.09 6.66
N GLY A 52 -35.77 5.68 6.95
CA GLY A 52 -34.74 5.50 5.93
C GLY A 52 -34.09 6.79 5.39
N ALA A 53 -34.42 7.95 5.98
CA ALA A 53 -33.86 9.24 5.60
C ALA A 53 -33.10 9.88 6.76
N TRP A 54 -31.81 10.24 6.53
CA TRP A 54 -30.97 10.87 7.52
C TRP A 54 -30.29 12.13 6.99
N GLU A 55 -30.07 13.07 7.88
CA GLU A 55 -29.24 14.24 7.66
C GLU A 55 -27.91 14.07 8.37
N PHE A 56 -26.83 14.28 7.64
CA PHE A 56 -25.45 14.16 8.15
C PHE A 56 -24.85 15.54 8.32
N VAL A 57 -24.66 15.94 9.57
CA VAL A 57 -24.12 17.26 9.92
C VAL A 57 -22.69 17.09 10.45
N PRO A 58 -21.64 17.34 9.62
CA PRO A 58 -20.27 17.28 10.04
C PRO A 58 -19.90 18.52 10.89
N SER A 59 -19.18 18.29 11.98
CA SER A 59 -18.64 19.36 12.84
C SER A 59 -17.18 19.60 12.52
N TYR A 60 -16.88 20.58 11.67
CA TYR A 60 -15.51 20.91 11.30
C TYR A 60 -14.86 21.84 12.31
N VAL A 61 -13.60 21.54 12.67
CA VAL A 61 -12.75 22.35 13.55
C VAL A 61 -11.46 22.73 12.84
N VAL A 62 -10.82 23.82 13.26
CA VAL A 62 -9.49 24.18 12.77
C VAL A 62 -8.53 23.05 13.17
N SER A 63 -7.76 22.56 12.21
CA SER A 63 -6.84 21.44 12.41
C SER A 63 -5.69 21.87 13.32
N GLU A 64 -5.28 20.96 14.21
CA GLU A 64 -4.16 21.14 15.12
C GLU A 64 -2.90 21.62 14.37
N GLY A 65 -2.27 22.70 14.85
CA GLY A 65 -1.09 23.32 14.24
C GLY A 65 -1.39 24.27 13.08
N LYS A 66 -2.68 24.54 12.76
CA LYS A 66 -3.08 25.50 11.72
C LYS A 66 -3.50 26.87 12.26
N GLU A 67 -3.53 27.05 13.57
CA GLU A 67 -3.99 28.26 14.24
C GLU A 67 -3.19 29.50 13.78
N LYS A 68 -1.87 29.34 13.66
CA LYS A 68 -0.97 30.40 13.18
C LYS A 68 -1.27 30.79 11.72
N VAL A 69 -1.41 29.80 10.84
CA VAL A 69 -1.73 30.01 9.42
C VAL A 69 -3.07 30.73 9.28
N VAL A 70 -4.09 30.29 10.02
CA VAL A 70 -5.41 30.91 10.02
C VAL A 70 -5.34 32.36 10.52
N SER A 71 -4.57 32.63 11.58
CA SER A 71 -4.38 33.99 12.09
C SER A 71 -3.71 34.89 11.06
N GLU A 72 -2.66 34.42 10.38
CA GLU A 72 -1.97 35.18 9.32
C GLU A 72 -2.90 35.46 8.12
N LEU A 73 -3.73 34.47 7.72
CA LEU A 73 -4.71 34.64 6.65
C LEU A 73 -5.80 35.65 7.04
N LYS A 74 -6.31 35.59 8.27
CA LYS A 74 -7.29 36.58 8.78
C LYS A 74 -6.73 38.02 8.75
N ALA A 75 -5.46 38.19 9.12
CA ALA A 75 -4.80 39.52 9.03
C ALA A 75 -4.68 39.96 7.56
N ALA A 76 -4.31 39.06 6.64
CA ALA A 76 -4.21 39.37 5.21
C ALA A 76 -5.58 39.73 4.60
N VAL A 77 -6.66 39.03 4.98
CA VAL A 77 -8.04 39.33 4.55
C VAL A 77 -8.48 40.71 4.98
N LYS A 78 -8.18 41.13 6.24
CA LYS A 78 -8.52 42.47 6.72
C LYS A 78 -7.85 43.56 5.89
N ALA A 79 -6.60 43.35 5.45
CA ALA A 79 -5.80 44.30 4.69
C ALA A 79 -6.10 44.31 3.17
N SER A 80 -6.90 43.38 2.67
CA SER A 80 -7.18 43.23 1.23
C SER A 80 -8.55 43.79 0.84
N SER A 81 -8.75 44.08 -0.46
CA SER A 81 -10.03 44.52 -1.04
C SER A 81 -10.88 43.38 -1.53
N GLU A 82 -10.30 42.34 -2.09
CA GLU A 82 -10.94 41.14 -2.64
C GLU A 82 -10.14 39.89 -2.28
N ILE A 83 -10.78 38.74 -2.24
CA ILE A 83 -10.16 37.46 -1.86
C ILE A 83 -10.36 36.44 -3.01
N TYR A 84 -9.25 35.92 -3.49
CA TYR A 84 -9.18 34.91 -4.54
C TYR A 84 -8.73 33.59 -3.94
N LEU A 85 -9.52 32.51 -4.15
CA LEU A 85 -9.24 31.16 -3.66
C LEU A 85 -8.74 30.30 -4.84
N ALA A 86 -7.42 30.06 -4.87
CA ALA A 86 -6.74 29.44 -6.00
C ALA A 86 -6.12 28.07 -5.65
N SER A 87 -6.90 27.23 -4.99
CA SER A 87 -6.59 25.81 -4.75
C SER A 87 -6.74 24.97 -6.03
N ASP A 88 -6.25 23.71 -6.02
CA ASP A 88 -6.25 22.81 -7.16
C ASP A 88 -7.65 22.61 -7.77
N PRO A 89 -7.74 22.23 -9.06
CA PRO A 89 -9.01 22.08 -9.77
C PRO A 89 -9.70 20.73 -9.51
N ASP A 90 -9.51 20.11 -8.35
CA ASP A 90 -10.18 18.89 -7.94
C ASP A 90 -11.11 19.10 -6.74
N ARG A 91 -11.89 18.06 -6.36
CA ARG A 91 -12.82 18.11 -5.24
C ARG A 91 -12.14 18.45 -3.90
N GLU A 92 -10.87 18.06 -3.71
CA GLU A 92 -10.10 18.40 -2.51
C GLU A 92 -9.76 19.91 -2.48
N GLY A 93 -9.34 20.47 -3.62
CA GLY A 93 -9.08 21.89 -3.74
C GLY A 93 -10.35 22.74 -3.58
N GLU A 94 -11.48 22.25 -4.09
CA GLU A 94 -12.78 22.94 -3.91
C GLU A 94 -13.20 22.96 -2.44
N ALA A 95 -13.02 21.83 -1.73
CA ALA A 95 -13.29 21.77 -0.29
C ALA A 95 -12.32 22.68 0.50
N ILE A 96 -11.05 22.79 0.12
CA ILE A 96 -10.11 23.74 0.73
C ILE A 96 -10.61 25.17 0.55
N ALA A 97 -11.06 25.55 -0.66
CA ALA A 97 -11.61 26.85 -0.94
C ALA A 97 -12.86 27.14 -0.09
N TRP A 98 -13.77 26.21 0.02
CA TRP A 98 -14.95 26.31 0.87
C TRP A 98 -14.59 26.45 2.35
N HIS A 99 -13.69 25.62 2.87
CA HIS A 99 -13.23 25.74 4.25
C HIS A 99 -12.53 27.09 4.56
N LEU A 100 -11.79 27.63 3.58
CA LEU A 100 -11.21 28.97 3.70
C LEU A 100 -12.29 30.04 3.77
N LYS A 101 -13.30 30.00 2.91
CA LYS A 101 -14.44 30.93 2.93
C LYS A 101 -15.17 30.90 4.28
N GLU A 102 -15.45 29.70 4.80
CA GLU A 102 -16.10 29.54 6.10
C GLU A 102 -15.33 30.14 7.28
N VAL A 103 -13.98 29.94 7.31
CA VAL A 103 -13.14 30.44 8.42
C VAL A 103 -12.82 31.91 8.31
N LEU A 104 -12.71 32.43 7.10
CA LEU A 104 -12.29 33.81 6.83
C LEU A 104 -13.46 34.75 6.64
N GLY A 105 -14.66 34.25 6.29
CA GLY A 105 -15.88 35.03 6.10
C GLY A 105 -16.20 35.99 7.24
N PRO A 106 -16.18 35.55 8.51
CA PRO A 106 -16.46 36.43 9.66
C PRO A 106 -15.56 37.67 9.79
N VAL A 107 -14.35 37.67 9.18
CA VAL A 107 -13.42 38.80 9.20
C VAL A 107 -13.32 39.52 7.87
N ALA A 108 -13.94 38.95 6.82
CA ALA A 108 -13.93 39.56 5.48
C ALA A 108 -14.98 40.67 5.33
N GLY A 109 -16.09 40.61 6.10
CA GLY A 109 -17.25 41.51 5.88
C GLY A 109 -17.84 41.26 4.49
N ASP A 110 -18.18 42.34 3.77
CA ASP A 110 -18.78 42.29 2.44
C ASP A 110 -17.77 42.06 1.29
N LYS A 111 -16.52 41.71 1.60
CA LYS A 111 -15.51 41.45 0.57
C LYS A 111 -15.83 40.22 -0.21
N PRO A 112 -15.80 40.27 -1.57
CA PRO A 112 -16.10 39.09 -2.38
C PRO A 112 -15.03 38.01 -2.28
N PHE A 113 -15.46 36.75 -2.18
CA PHE A 113 -14.65 35.57 -2.37
C PHE A 113 -14.84 35.07 -3.80
N ARG A 114 -13.76 34.90 -4.51
CA ARG A 114 -13.74 34.47 -5.90
C ARG A 114 -12.92 33.21 -6.03
N ARG A 115 -13.44 32.21 -6.74
CA ARG A 115 -12.75 30.96 -7.01
C ARG A 115 -11.97 31.05 -8.32
N VAL A 116 -10.71 30.62 -8.30
CA VAL A 116 -9.82 30.60 -9.47
C VAL A 116 -9.28 29.19 -9.66
N THR A 117 -9.45 28.63 -10.86
CA THR A 117 -8.97 27.29 -11.21
C THR A 117 -8.14 27.33 -12.49
N TYR A 118 -7.09 26.53 -12.54
CA TYR A 118 -6.21 26.38 -13.71
C TYR A 118 -5.62 24.96 -13.73
N ASN A 119 -5.50 24.39 -14.93
CA ASN A 119 -4.92 23.06 -15.11
C ASN A 119 -3.39 23.08 -15.18
N GLU A 120 -2.78 24.26 -15.34
CA GLU A 120 -1.32 24.45 -15.36
C GLU A 120 -0.92 25.79 -14.71
N ILE A 121 0.26 25.82 -14.11
CA ILE A 121 0.77 27.04 -13.47
C ILE A 121 1.71 27.76 -14.45
N THR A 122 1.16 28.26 -15.54
CA THR A 122 1.82 29.16 -16.49
C THR A 122 1.33 30.59 -16.28
N LYS A 123 2.11 31.59 -16.75
CA LYS A 123 1.71 33.00 -16.64
C LYS A 123 0.39 33.27 -17.35
N SER A 124 0.22 32.73 -18.55
CA SER A 124 -1.00 32.90 -19.36
C SER A 124 -2.23 32.29 -18.69
N ALA A 125 -2.12 31.03 -18.22
CA ALA A 125 -3.22 30.32 -17.58
C ALA A 125 -3.63 31.00 -16.25
N VAL A 126 -2.66 31.42 -15.42
CA VAL A 126 -2.95 32.11 -14.15
C VAL A 126 -3.60 33.46 -14.39
N LEU A 127 -3.10 34.28 -15.32
CA LEU A 127 -3.68 35.59 -15.63
C LEU A 127 -5.10 35.46 -16.20
N LYS A 128 -5.34 34.50 -17.10
CA LYS A 128 -6.67 34.22 -17.63
C LYS A 128 -7.64 33.80 -16.51
N ALA A 129 -7.24 32.86 -15.68
CA ALA A 129 -8.08 32.37 -14.58
C ALA A 129 -8.42 33.46 -13.54
N VAL A 130 -7.50 34.38 -13.27
CA VAL A 130 -7.77 35.52 -12.39
C VAL A 130 -8.68 36.56 -13.02
N ALA A 131 -8.63 36.71 -14.35
CA ALA A 131 -9.54 37.60 -15.09
C ALA A 131 -10.96 37.05 -15.21
N GLU A 132 -11.12 35.72 -15.18
CA GLU A 132 -12.41 34.99 -15.33
C GLU A 132 -12.68 34.12 -14.07
N PRO A 133 -12.82 34.75 -12.88
CA PRO A 133 -13.08 33.98 -11.66
C PRO A 133 -14.53 33.46 -11.63
N ARG A 134 -14.76 32.37 -10.92
CA ARG A 134 -16.08 31.77 -10.69
C ARG A 134 -16.47 31.72 -9.21
N ASP A 135 -17.65 31.26 -8.91
CA ASP A 135 -18.03 30.89 -7.55
C ASP A 135 -17.49 29.51 -7.17
N ILE A 136 -17.56 29.19 -5.87
CA ILE A 136 -17.23 27.83 -5.37
C ILE A 136 -18.30 26.88 -5.91
N ASP A 137 -17.84 25.78 -6.47
CA ASP A 137 -18.69 24.71 -6.98
C ASP A 137 -19.14 23.81 -5.83
N MET A 138 -20.38 24.01 -5.38
CA MET A 138 -20.93 23.28 -4.22
C MET A 138 -21.09 21.78 -4.49
N PRO A 139 -21.51 21.29 -5.66
CA PRO A 139 -21.47 19.87 -5.99
C PRO A 139 -20.12 19.19 -5.75
N LEU A 140 -19.01 19.83 -6.13
CA LEU A 140 -17.67 19.32 -5.84
C LEU A 140 -17.37 19.29 -4.33
N VAL A 141 -17.79 20.32 -3.59
CA VAL A 141 -17.67 20.37 -2.13
C VAL A 141 -18.48 19.25 -1.49
N ASP A 142 -19.71 19.06 -1.92
CA ASP A 142 -20.61 18.04 -1.39
C ASP A 142 -20.11 16.62 -1.66
N ALA A 143 -19.54 16.37 -2.84
CA ALA A 143 -18.91 15.09 -3.16
C ALA A 143 -17.69 14.81 -2.26
N GLN A 144 -16.86 15.82 -1.96
CA GLN A 144 -15.75 15.68 -1.01
C GLN A 144 -16.25 15.46 0.41
N GLN A 145 -17.25 16.21 0.86
CA GLN A 145 -17.85 16.02 2.18
C GLN A 145 -18.49 14.64 2.33
N ALA A 146 -19.24 14.18 1.32
CA ALA A 146 -19.83 12.86 1.30
C ALA A 146 -18.75 11.77 1.45
N ARG A 147 -17.67 11.85 0.68
CA ARG A 147 -16.52 10.94 0.81
C ARG A 147 -15.95 10.97 2.21
N ARG A 148 -15.74 12.15 2.78
CA ARG A 148 -15.17 12.32 4.11
C ARG A 148 -16.07 11.72 5.19
N ILE A 149 -17.38 11.91 5.08
CA ILE A 149 -18.41 11.34 5.96
C ILE A 149 -18.40 9.81 5.85
N LEU A 150 -18.46 9.26 4.64
CA LEU A 150 -18.42 7.81 4.39
C LEU A 150 -17.18 7.17 5.02
N ASP A 151 -16.00 7.70 4.73
CA ASP A 151 -14.73 7.14 5.23
C ASP A 151 -14.65 7.23 6.75
N ARG A 152 -15.24 8.29 7.34
CA ARG A 152 -15.33 8.45 8.79
C ARG A 152 -16.26 7.42 9.41
N LEU A 153 -17.46 7.24 8.86
CA LEU A 153 -18.45 6.27 9.36
C LEU A 153 -17.91 4.85 9.29
N VAL A 154 -17.35 4.45 8.13
CA VAL A 154 -16.78 3.12 7.94
C VAL A 154 -15.59 2.91 8.90
N GLY A 155 -14.62 3.81 8.90
CA GLY A 155 -13.41 3.68 9.70
C GLY A 155 -13.70 3.59 11.20
N TYR A 156 -14.59 4.41 11.72
CA TYR A 156 -14.88 4.50 13.15
C TYR A 156 -15.85 3.42 13.67
N LYS A 157 -16.66 2.84 12.80
CA LYS A 157 -17.58 1.76 13.19
C LYS A 157 -17.00 0.37 12.95
N VAL A 158 -16.24 0.17 11.83
CA VAL A 158 -15.71 -1.15 11.48
C VAL A 158 -14.35 -1.43 12.17
N SER A 159 -13.45 -0.43 12.27
CA SER A 159 -12.14 -0.68 12.91
C SER A 159 -12.24 -1.20 14.35
N PRO A 160 -13.15 -0.70 15.23
CA PRO A 160 -13.36 -1.28 16.56
C PRO A 160 -13.84 -2.73 16.54
N LEU A 161 -14.60 -3.14 15.51
CA LEU A 161 -15.01 -4.54 15.36
C LEU A 161 -13.80 -5.44 15.08
N LEU A 162 -12.86 -4.96 14.24
CA LEU A 162 -11.60 -5.67 14.01
C LEU A 162 -10.81 -5.82 15.32
N TRP A 163 -10.72 -4.76 16.12
CA TRP A 163 -9.99 -4.80 17.41
C TRP A 163 -10.59 -5.80 18.41
N LYS A 164 -11.91 -5.96 18.36
CA LYS A 164 -12.62 -6.90 19.26
C LYS A 164 -12.45 -8.34 18.80
N ASN A 165 -12.48 -8.59 17.50
CA ASN A 165 -12.65 -9.93 16.92
C ASN A 165 -11.35 -10.55 16.40
N ILE A 166 -10.28 -9.76 16.21
CA ILE A 166 -9.00 -10.25 15.68
C ILE A 166 -7.95 -10.19 16.79
N SER A 167 -7.43 -11.36 17.19
CA SER A 167 -6.33 -11.47 18.14
C SER A 167 -5.00 -11.46 17.39
N CYS A 168 -4.31 -10.32 17.42
CA CYS A 168 -2.95 -10.20 16.91
C CYS A 168 -2.19 -9.16 17.73
N ALA A 169 -0.85 -9.15 17.59
CA ALA A 169 -0.01 -8.13 18.22
C ALA A 169 -0.47 -6.73 17.78
N ASN A 170 -0.64 -5.81 18.74
CA ASN A 170 -1.06 -4.44 18.49
C ASN A 170 -2.37 -4.32 17.67
N ASN A 171 -3.38 -5.10 18.01
CA ASN A 171 -4.68 -5.16 17.30
C ASN A 171 -5.38 -3.80 17.18
N ARG A 172 -5.15 -2.84 18.11
CA ARG A 172 -5.72 -1.49 18.08
C ARG A 172 -5.21 -0.63 16.91
N SER A 173 -4.18 -1.07 16.20
CA SER A 173 -3.71 -0.42 14.97
C SER A 173 -4.38 -0.96 13.71
N LEU A 174 -5.27 -1.99 13.83
CA LEU A 174 -6.07 -2.47 12.72
C LEU A 174 -7.06 -1.40 12.27
N SER A 175 -7.27 -1.27 10.98
CA SER A 175 -8.24 -0.34 10.41
C SER A 175 -8.88 -0.93 9.16
N ALA A 176 -10.14 -0.61 8.95
CA ALA A 176 -10.84 -0.85 7.70
C ALA A 176 -11.16 0.49 7.03
N GLY A 177 -11.13 0.50 5.70
CA GLY A 177 -11.54 1.61 4.87
C GLY A 177 -12.01 1.08 3.54
N ARG A 178 -12.94 1.76 2.88
CA ARG A 178 -13.60 1.26 1.67
C ARG A 178 -12.61 0.80 0.61
N VAL A 179 -11.75 1.70 0.13
CA VAL A 179 -10.78 1.41 -0.93
C VAL A 179 -9.63 0.51 -0.44
N GLN A 180 -9.08 0.80 0.75
CA GLN A 180 -7.94 0.04 1.28
C GLN A 180 -8.27 -1.43 1.55
N SER A 181 -9.49 -1.73 2.04
CA SER A 181 -9.88 -3.11 2.34
C SER A 181 -10.13 -3.93 1.07
N VAL A 182 -10.66 -3.30 0.02
CA VAL A 182 -10.81 -3.95 -1.29
C VAL A 182 -9.46 -4.16 -1.97
N ALA A 183 -8.55 -3.20 -1.89
CA ALA A 183 -7.17 -3.38 -2.37
C ALA A 183 -6.45 -4.53 -1.64
N LEU A 184 -6.65 -4.66 -0.32
CA LEU A 184 -6.14 -5.79 0.45
C LEU A 184 -6.76 -7.11 -0.01
N ARG A 185 -8.07 -7.14 -0.26
CA ARG A 185 -8.79 -8.31 -0.77
C ARG A 185 -8.20 -8.81 -2.09
N LEU A 186 -7.95 -7.92 -3.04
CA LEU A 186 -7.31 -8.29 -4.32
C LEU A 186 -5.93 -8.94 -4.10
N LEU A 187 -5.13 -8.44 -3.15
CA LEU A 187 -3.83 -9.03 -2.82
C LEU A 187 -3.98 -10.43 -2.22
N VAL A 188 -4.92 -10.63 -1.29
CA VAL A 188 -5.14 -11.91 -0.61
C VAL A 188 -5.74 -12.95 -1.56
N GLU A 189 -6.69 -12.56 -2.40
CA GLU A 189 -7.26 -13.44 -3.43
C GLU A 189 -6.18 -13.88 -4.41
N ARG A 190 -5.32 -12.96 -4.87
CA ARG A 190 -4.18 -13.28 -5.74
C ARG A 190 -3.18 -14.22 -5.06
N GLN A 191 -2.91 -14.05 -3.76
CA GLN A 191 -2.06 -14.99 -3.03
C GLN A 191 -2.66 -16.40 -3.04
N ARG A 192 -3.97 -16.52 -2.83
CA ARG A 192 -4.66 -17.81 -2.87
C ARG A 192 -4.66 -18.48 -4.24
N GLU A 193 -4.79 -17.68 -5.30
CA GLU A 193 -4.63 -18.16 -6.68
C GLU A 193 -3.23 -18.72 -6.92
N ILE A 194 -2.18 -18.03 -6.40
CA ILE A 194 -0.79 -18.49 -6.50
C ILE A 194 -0.59 -19.80 -5.72
N ASP A 195 -1.06 -19.83 -4.47
CA ASP A 195 -0.90 -20.99 -3.59
C ASP A 195 -1.67 -22.23 -4.10
N GLY A 196 -2.80 -22.01 -4.79
CA GLY A 196 -3.61 -23.07 -5.39
C GLY A 196 -3.14 -23.54 -6.76
N PHE A 197 -2.21 -22.83 -7.39
CA PHE A 197 -1.77 -23.13 -8.75
C PHE A 197 -0.88 -24.37 -8.78
N LYS A 198 -1.21 -25.30 -9.70
CA LYS A 198 -0.41 -26.49 -9.97
C LYS A 198 0.23 -26.36 -11.35
N PRO A 199 1.58 -26.28 -11.42
CA PRO A 199 2.26 -26.22 -12.71
C PRO A 199 2.11 -27.53 -13.47
N GLU A 200 1.81 -27.42 -14.77
CA GLU A 200 1.79 -28.54 -15.72
C GLU A 200 3.01 -28.46 -16.61
N THR A 201 3.68 -29.60 -16.82
CA THR A 201 4.82 -29.71 -17.73
C THR A 201 4.34 -29.84 -19.16
N TYR A 202 5.00 -29.15 -20.09
CA TYR A 202 4.81 -29.26 -21.52
C TYR A 202 6.15 -29.06 -22.23
N PHE A 203 6.22 -29.48 -23.50
CA PHE A 203 7.43 -29.40 -24.30
C PHE A 203 7.23 -28.47 -25.49
N LEU A 204 8.16 -27.53 -25.67
CA LEU A 204 8.26 -26.69 -26.85
C LEU A 204 9.28 -27.34 -27.81
N MET A 205 8.79 -27.77 -28.96
CA MET A 205 9.65 -28.30 -30.01
C MET A 205 10.06 -27.18 -30.97
N GLY A 206 11.25 -27.26 -31.49
CA GLY A 206 11.78 -26.32 -32.45
C GLY A 206 12.93 -26.87 -33.25
N VAL A 207 13.41 -26.11 -34.16
CA VAL A 207 14.62 -26.40 -34.95
C VAL A 207 15.48 -25.16 -35.08
N GLU A 208 16.75 -25.29 -34.85
CA GLU A 208 17.76 -24.32 -35.26
C GLU A 208 18.10 -24.62 -36.72
N ALA A 209 17.68 -23.72 -37.63
CA ALA A 209 17.80 -23.87 -39.06
C ALA A 209 18.77 -22.84 -39.63
N ARG A 210 19.42 -23.19 -40.74
CA ARG A 210 20.35 -22.34 -41.44
C ARG A 210 20.15 -22.48 -42.97
N LYS A 211 20.29 -21.40 -43.71
CA LYS A 211 20.42 -21.45 -45.18
C LYS A 211 21.81 -21.96 -45.51
N PRO A 212 21.99 -22.90 -46.47
CA PRO A 212 23.30 -23.52 -46.75
C PRO A 212 24.42 -22.53 -47.07
N ALA A 213 24.09 -21.34 -47.56
CA ALA A 213 25.08 -20.29 -47.90
C ALA A 213 25.33 -19.29 -46.76
N ASP A 214 24.59 -19.37 -45.65
CA ASP A 214 24.67 -18.38 -44.58
C ASP A 214 25.42 -18.92 -43.37
N GLU A 215 26.22 -18.07 -42.70
CA GLU A 215 26.87 -18.43 -41.42
C GLU A 215 25.89 -18.34 -40.24
N LYS A 216 24.80 -17.58 -40.36
CA LYS A 216 23.82 -17.33 -39.28
C LYS A 216 22.70 -18.35 -39.29
N SER A 217 22.41 -18.89 -38.13
CA SER A 217 21.23 -19.73 -37.89
C SER A 217 20.07 -18.92 -37.30
N PHE A 218 18.88 -19.45 -37.38
CA PHE A 218 17.67 -18.93 -36.71
C PHE A 218 16.89 -20.08 -36.08
N VAL A 219 16.11 -19.79 -35.05
CA VAL A 219 15.26 -20.79 -34.39
C VAL A 219 13.85 -20.69 -34.91
N ALA A 220 13.31 -21.81 -35.43
CA ALA A 220 11.90 -21.96 -35.78
C ALA A 220 11.20 -22.87 -34.78
N LYS A 221 10.07 -22.43 -34.22
CA LYS A 221 9.28 -23.21 -33.26
C LYS A 221 8.23 -24.05 -34.00
N LEU A 222 7.92 -25.25 -33.51
CA LEU A 222 6.88 -26.09 -34.04
C LEU A 222 5.52 -25.39 -33.88
N ALA A 223 4.95 -24.98 -35.00
CA ALA A 223 3.69 -24.24 -35.07
C ALA A 223 2.49 -25.14 -35.33
N LYS A 224 2.67 -26.22 -36.13
CA LYS A 224 1.61 -27.16 -36.43
C LYS A 224 2.17 -28.59 -36.49
N LEU A 225 1.39 -29.54 -35.98
CA LEU A 225 1.54 -30.98 -36.08
C LEU A 225 0.25 -31.52 -36.70
N ASP A 226 0.34 -32.12 -37.90
CA ASP A 226 -0.82 -32.57 -38.67
C ASP A 226 -1.91 -31.47 -38.83
N GLY A 227 -1.48 -30.24 -39.11
CA GLY A 227 -2.35 -29.10 -39.27
C GLY A 227 -2.91 -28.49 -38.02
N LYS A 228 -2.72 -29.10 -36.81
CA LYS A 228 -3.19 -28.60 -35.53
C LYS A 228 -2.08 -27.99 -34.69
N LYS A 229 -2.46 -27.21 -33.69
CA LYS A 229 -1.50 -26.68 -32.71
C LYS A 229 -0.92 -27.84 -31.89
N PRO A 230 0.42 -27.97 -31.76
CA PRO A 230 1.03 -29.05 -31.04
C PRO A 230 0.74 -28.99 -29.54
N GLU A 231 0.36 -30.14 -28.93
CA GLU A 231 0.20 -30.27 -27.48
C GLU A 231 1.08 -31.44 -27.02
N ILE A 232 2.30 -31.16 -26.62
CA ILE A 232 3.27 -32.17 -26.22
C ILE A 232 3.42 -32.07 -24.71
N ARG A 233 2.80 -32.99 -23.96
CA ARG A 233 2.69 -32.93 -22.50
C ARG A 233 3.54 -33.95 -21.75
N SER A 234 4.26 -34.82 -22.48
CA SER A 234 5.15 -35.82 -21.87
C SER A 234 6.49 -35.90 -22.59
N ARG A 235 7.50 -36.34 -21.85
CA ARG A 235 8.85 -36.53 -22.39
C ARG A 235 8.88 -37.59 -23.48
N ASP A 236 8.10 -38.67 -23.32
CA ASP A 236 7.99 -39.72 -24.34
C ASP A 236 7.40 -39.18 -25.65
N ALA A 237 6.36 -38.35 -25.57
CA ALA A 237 5.80 -37.72 -26.75
C ALA A 237 6.81 -36.75 -27.43
N ALA A 238 7.59 -36.01 -26.65
CA ALA A 238 8.66 -35.16 -27.18
C ALA A 238 9.77 -35.99 -27.84
N ASN A 239 10.18 -37.09 -27.23
CA ASN A 239 11.18 -38.01 -27.80
C ASN A 239 10.69 -38.66 -29.08
N ASN A 240 9.43 -39.06 -29.18
CA ASN A 240 8.85 -39.63 -30.42
C ASN A 240 8.89 -38.61 -31.55
N VAL A 241 8.61 -37.30 -31.26
CA VAL A 241 8.73 -36.23 -32.25
C VAL A 241 10.19 -36.08 -32.70
N LEU A 242 11.16 -36.14 -31.77
CA LEU A 242 12.60 -36.07 -32.13
C LEU A 242 13.05 -37.26 -32.98
N LEU A 243 12.57 -38.45 -32.67
CA LEU A 243 12.89 -39.67 -33.44
C LEU A 243 12.32 -39.57 -34.87
N ASP A 244 11.08 -39.11 -35.01
CA ASP A 244 10.47 -38.92 -36.34
C ASP A 244 11.17 -37.82 -37.15
N LEU A 245 11.70 -36.78 -36.50
CA LEU A 245 12.44 -35.69 -37.12
C LEU A 245 13.93 -36.02 -37.34
N ALA A 246 14.46 -37.08 -36.77
CA ALA A 246 15.83 -37.48 -37.00
C ALA A 246 16.14 -37.64 -38.50
N ASP A 247 17.21 -37.01 -38.96
CA ASP A 247 17.66 -36.97 -40.37
C ASP A 247 16.66 -36.30 -41.34
N ALA A 248 15.63 -35.61 -40.88
CA ALA A 248 14.74 -34.85 -41.73
C ALA A 248 15.41 -33.57 -42.25
N GLY A 249 15.31 -33.38 -43.55
CA GLY A 249 15.66 -32.08 -44.18
C GLY A 249 14.56 -31.06 -43.96
N LEU A 250 14.87 -29.80 -44.24
CA LEU A 250 13.92 -28.71 -44.10
C LEU A 250 13.68 -28.04 -45.47
N ALA A 251 12.44 -27.70 -45.74
CA ALA A 251 12.07 -26.88 -46.92
C ALA A 251 11.19 -25.70 -46.48
N VAL A 252 11.36 -24.58 -47.14
CA VAL A 252 10.50 -23.40 -46.92
C VAL A 252 9.14 -23.68 -47.55
N ALA A 253 8.11 -23.79 -46.73
CA ALA A 253 6.73 -24.05 -47.13
C ALA A 253 5.98 -22.76 -47.53
N ASP A 254 6.26 -21.66 -46.82
CA ASP A 254 5.59 -20.37 -47.05
C ASP A 254 6.43 -19.21 -46.50
N VAL A 255 6.33 -18.05 -47.16
CA VAL A 255 6.97 -16.80 -46.70
C VAL A 255 5.92 -15.71 -46.72
N LYS A 256 5.59 -15.19 -45.54
CA LYS A 256 4.59 -14.13 -45.38
C LYS A 256 5.24 -12.84 -44.91
N ALA A 257 4.85 -11.74 -45.52
CA ALA A 257 5.18 -10.40 -45.02
C ALA A 257 3.87 -9.65 -44.76
N GLN A 258 3.63 -9.34 -43.49
CA GLN A 258 2.41 -8.67 -43.06
C GLN A 258 2.74 -7.27 -42.55
N PRO A 259 2.28 -6.20 -43.21
CA PRO A 259 2.42 -4.86 -42.66
C PRO A 259 1.57 -4.71 -41.42
N LYS A 260 2.13 -4.12 -40.35
CA LYS A 260 1.45 -3.78 -39.12
C LYS A 260 1.68 -2.33 -38.75
N VAL A 261 0.62 -1.67 -38.29
CA VAL A 261 0.68 -0.32 -37.76
C VAL A 261 0.70 -0.42 -36.25
N ARG A 262 1.65 0.26 -35.61
CA ARG A 262 1.70 0.42 -34.17
C ARG A 262 1.29 1.83 -33.80
N HIS A 263 0.21 1.96 -33.06
CA HIS A 263 -0.30 3.23 -32.59
C HIS A 263 0.45 3.72 -31.36
N ALA A 264 0.62 5.02 -31.25
CA ALA A 264 1.13 5.64 -30.02
C ALA A 264 0.14 5.47 -28.88
N LEU A 265 0.67 5.31 -27.68
CA LEU A 265 -0.17 5.28 -26.47
C LEU A 265 -0.64 6.71 -26.11
N PRO A 266 -1.81 6.87 -25.46
CA PRO A 266 -2.31 8.18 -25.05
C PRO A 266 -1.35 8.86 -24.08
N PRO A 267 -1.47 10.19 -23.87
CA PRO A 267 -0.77 10.91 -22.82
C PRO A 267 -1.11 10.30 -21.45
N PHE A 268 -0.32 10.62 -20.44
CA PHE A 268 -0.51 10.01 -19.12
C PHE A 268 -1.75 10.54 -18.38
N THR A 269 -2.46 9.59 -17.78
CA THR A 269 -3.31 9.81 -16.61
C THR A 269 -2.50 9.59 -15.34
N THR A 270 -3.06 9.89 -14.15
CA THR A 270 -2.41 9.60 -12.86
C THR A 270 -2.01 8.12 -12.74
N SER A 271 -2.93 7.21 -13.09
CA SER A 271 -2.72 5.77 -12.99
C SER A 271 -1.62 5.30 -13.95
N THR A 272 -1.70 5.67 -15.23
CA THR A 272 -0.73 5.25 -16.23
C THR A 272 0.66 5.86 -16.00
N LEU A 273 0.74 7.07 -15.43
CA LEU A 273 2.02 7.67 -14.99
C LEU A 273 2.65 6.87 -13.85
N GLN A 274 1.87 6.50 -12.83
CA GLN A 274 2.37 5.71 -11.70
C GLN A 274 2.84 4.32 -12.17
N GLN A 275 2.10 3.68 -13.07
CA GLN A 275 2.49 2.40 -13.69
C GLN A 275 3.80 2.51 -14.46
N ALA A 276 3.91 3.49 -15.36
CA ALA A 276 5.10 3.68 -16.17
C ALA A 276 6.33 4.07 -15.33
N ALA A 277 6.16 4.96 -14.35
CA ALA A 277 7.24 5.36 -13.45
C ALA A 277 7.73 4.19 -12.59
N SER A 278 6.84 3.31 -12.16
CA SER A 278 7.20 2.09 -11.43
C SER A 278 7.98 1.11 -12.30
N SER A 279 7.50 0.85 -13.52
CA SER A 279 8.11 -0.12 -14.44
C SER A 279 9.45 0.37 -14.97
N VAL A 280 9.52 1.65 -15.45
CA VAL A 280 10.69 2.19 -16.15
C VAL A 280 11.73 2.78 -15.20
N LEU A 281 11.27 3.51 -14.17
CA LEU A 281 12.16 4.25 -13.24
C LEU A 281 12.32 3.57 -11.89
N GLY A 282 11.51 2.55 -11.58
CA GLY A 282 11.50 1.91 -10.27
C GLY A 282 10.99 2.84 -9.15
N PHE A 283 10.18 3.85 -9.48
CA PHE A 283 9.63 4.76 -8.49
C PHE A 283 8.35 4.21 -7.89
N SER A 284 8.21 4.28 -6.56
CA SER A 284 6.94 3.98 -5.93
C SER A 284 5.85 5.00 -6.31
N PRO A 285 4.56 4.64 -6.26
CA PRO A 285 3.46 5.57 -6.55
C PRO A 285 3.52 6.83 -5.69
N GLY A 286 3.81 6.71 -4.40
CA GLY A 286 3.98 7.87 -3.51
C GLY A 286 5.12 8.79 -3.92
N LYS A 287 6.28 8.23 -4.31
CA LYS A 287 7.42 9.01 -4.84
C LYS A 287 7.06 9.69 -6.16
N THR A 288 6.39 8.97 -7.06
CA THR A 288 5.93 9.49 -8.35
C THR A 288 5.01 10.69 -8.15
N MET A 289 4.01 10.58 -7.29
CA MET A 289 3.06 11.66 -7.04
C MET A 289 3.73 12.86 -6.35
N LYS A 290 4.65 12.64 -5.42
CA LYS A 290 5.42 13.72 -4.80
C LYS A 290 6.26 14.51 -5.81
N LEU A 291 6.91 13.82 -6.74
CA LEU A 291 7.70 14.46 -7.81
C LEU A 291 6.80 15.17 -8.83
N ALA A 292 5.67 14.55 -9.23
CA ALA A 292 4.69 15.16 -10.13
C ALA A 292 4.08 16.43 -9.51
N GLN A 293 3.75 16.41 -8.23
CA GLN A 293 3.30 17.60 -7.49
C GLN A 293 4.33 18.72 -7.57
N ALA A 294 5.60 18.40 -7.32
CA ALA A 294 6.68 19.41 -7.38
C ALA A 294 6.86 19.98 -8.81
N LEU A 295 6.75 19.14 -9.85
CA LEU A 295 6.80 19.58 -11.25
C LEU A 295 5.63 20.50 -11.62
N TYR A 296 4.41 20.15 -11.17
CA TYR A 296 3.23 20.98 -11.35
C TYR A 296 3.35 22.33 -10.65
N GLU A 297 3.76 22.35 -9.38
CA GLU A 297 3.95 23.59 -8.59
C GLU A 297 5.02 24.53 -9.18
N GLN A 298 6.00 23.97 -9.90
CA GLN A 298 7.01 24.69 -10.67
C GLN A 298 6.53 25.11 -12.05
N GLY A 299 5.29 24.77 -12.44
CA GLY A 299 4.73 25.07 -13.74
C GLY A 299 5.38 24.29 -14.88
N ARG A 300 5.92 23.08 -14.62
CA ARG A 300 6.58 22.23 -15.63
C ARG A 300 5.65 21.26 -16.32
N ILE A 301 4.62 20.82 -15.63
CA ILE A 301 3.59 19.90 -16.15
C ILE A 301 2.20 20.41 -15.78
N THR A 302 1.19 19.91 -16.48
CA THR A 302 -0.22 20.07 -16.12
C THR A 302 -0.57 19.36 -14.81
N TYR A 303 -1.75 19.59 -14.30
CA TYR A 303 -2.24 18.99 -13.06
C TYR A 303 -2.14 17.46 -13.12
N MET A 304 -1.55 16.87 -12.09
CA MET A 304 -1.15 15.47 -12.08
C MET A 304 -2.22 14.49 -11.56
N ARG A 305 -3.33 14.98 -11.00
CA ARG A 305 -4.45 14.13 -10.56
C ARG A 305 -5.56 14.19 -11.58
N THR A 306 -5.46 13.37 -12.61
CA THR A 306 -6.40 13.33 -13.72
C THR A 306 -6.57 11.89 -14.22
N ASP A 307 -7.75 11.54 -14.66
CA ASP A 307 -8.09 10.33 -15.40
C ASP A 307 -8.34 10.62 -16.88
N SER A 308 -8.25 11.90 -17.29
CA SER A 308 -8.43 12.35 -18.67
C SER A 308 -7.15 12.17 -19.51
N VAL A 309 -7.35 11.83 -20.77
CA VAL A 309 -6.30 11.81 -21.81
C VAL A 309 -6.45 12.97 -22.82
N ASN A 310 -7.34 13.92 -22.55
CA ASN A 310 -7.58 15.08 -23.40
C ASN A 310 -6.37 16.01 -23.43
N VAL A 311 -6.14 16.63 -24.58
CA VAL A 311 -5.05 17.61 -24.79
C VAL A 311 -5.67 18.86 -25.39
N SER A 312 -5.38 20.04 -24.84
CA SER A 312 -5.86 21.31 -25.36
C SER A 312 -5.36 21.57 -26.78
N GLU A 313 -6.12 22.34 -27.56
CA GLU A 313 -5.75 22.72 -28.92
C GLU A 313 -4.41 23.44 -28.96
N GLN A 314 -4.16 24.31 -28.01
CA GLN A 314 -2.91 25.06 -27.89
C GLN A 314 -1.71 24.13 -27.71
N ALA A 315 -1.85 23.11 -26.83
CA ALA A 315 -0.79 22.13 -26.58
C ALA A 315 -0.55 21.23 -27.80
N ARG A 316 -1.61 20.85 -28.53
CA ARG A 316 -1.48 20.11 -29.80
C ARG A 316 -0.78 20.91 -30.87
N ALA A 317 -1.11 22.21 -31.02
CA ALA A 317 -0.45 23.08 -31.98
C ALA A 317 1.05 23.22 -31.66
N ALA A 318 1.41 23.46 -30.39
CA ALA A 318 2.81 23.52 -29.97
C ALA A 318 3.56 22.21 -30.18
N ALA A 319 2.91 21.06 -29.92
CA ALA A 319 3.50 19.75 -30.17
C ALA A 319 3.71 19.50 -31.69
N LYS A 320 2.77 19.92 -32.55
CA LYS A 320 2.92 19.84 -34.00
C LYS A 320 4.15 20.63 -34.48
N GLU A 321 4.26 21.87 -34.06
CA GLU A 321 5.40 22.73 -34.44
C GLU A 321 6.73 22.11 -33.99
N PHE A 322 6.79 21.61 -32.75
CA PHE A 322 7.96 20.93 -32.23
C PHE A 322 8.31 19.67 -33.02
N ILE A 323 7.33 18.79 -33.29
CA ILE A 323 7.56 17.52 -34.02
C ILE A 323 8.06 17.79 -35.42
N VAL A 324 7.41 18.70 -36.14
CA VAL A 324 7.79 19.05 -37.53
C VAL A 324 9.20 19.63 -37.57
N SER A 325 9.54 20.53 -36.68
CA SER A 325 10.87 21.16 -36.61
C SER A 325 11.99 20.20 -36.15
N ALA A 326 11.72 19.33 -35.18
CA ALA A 326 12.76 18.48 -34.57
C ALA A 326 12.90 17.11 -35.26
N CYS A 327 11.83 16.57 -35.87
CA CYS A 327 11.80 15.23 -36.44
C CYS A 327 11.57 15.19 -37.95
N GLY A 328 10.86 16.14 -38.51
CA GLY A 328 10.43 16.20 -39.90
C GLY A 328 8.91 16.16 -40.05
N PRO A 329 8.34 16.69 -41.12
CA PRO A 329 6.90 16.75 -41.34
C PRO A 329 6.24 15.36 -41.41
N GLU A 330 6.94 14.34 -41.86
CA GLU A 330 6.47 12.96 -41.96
C GLU A 330 6.20 12.30 -40.64
N TYR A 331 6.79 12.82 -39.53
CA TYR A 331 6.56 12.33 -38.17
C TYR A 331 5.32 12.91 -37.50
N TYR A 332 4.63 13.87 -38.15
CA TYR A 332 3.34 14.36 -37.66
C TYR A 332 2.22 13.71 -38.52
N PRO A 333 1.15 13.15 -37.89
CA PRO A 333 0.10 12.47 -38.63
C PRO A 333 -0.74 13.47 -39.46
N GLU A 334 -1.26 13.05 -40.61
CA GLU A 334 -2.15 13.88 -41.46
C GLU A 334 -3.39 14.37 -40.69
N LYS A 335 -3.95 13.47 -39.86
CA LYS A 335 -5.05 13.78 -38.93
C LYS A 335 -4.50 13.74 -37.52
N PRO A 336 -4.68 14.79 -36.70
CA PRO A 336 -4.25 14.80 -35.32
C PRO A 336 -4.76 13.59 -34.56
N ASN A 337 -3.93 13.03 -33.66
CA ASN A 337 -4.32 11.92 -32.82
C ASN A 337 -5.30 12.40 -31.75
N PHE A 338 -6.42 11.70 -31.63
CA PHE A 338 -7.41 11.88 -30.57
C PHE A 338 -7.58 10.58 -29.79
N PHE A 339 -7.53 10.68 -28.48
CA PHE A 339 -7.71 9.54 -27.59
C PHE A 339 -9.04 9.71 -26.85
N LYS A 340 -9.83 8.63 -26.79
CA LYS A 340 -11.07 8.64 -26.01
C LYS A 340 -10.74 8.48 -24.54
N SER A 341 -11.17 9.42 -23.71
CA SER A 341 -11.24 9.25 -22.27
C SER A 341 -12.29 8.17 -21.92
N LYS A 342 -12.16 7.56 -20.76
CA LYS A 342 -13.23 6.68 -20.26
C LYS A 342 -14.54 7.46 -20.16
N ALA A 343 -15.67 6.77 -20.26
CA ALA A 343 -16.99 7.42 -20.22
C ALA A 343 -17.23 8.23 -18.93
N ASP A 344 -16.60 7.77 -17.83
CA ASP A 344 -16.72 8.39 -16.49
C ASP A 344 -15.54 9.37 -16.18
N ALA A 345 -14.69 9.70 -17.18
CA ALA A 345 -13.62 10.66 -16.96
C ALA A 345 -14.15 12.09 -16.90
N GLN A 346 -13.71 12.87 -15.94
CA GLN A 346 -14.09 14.28 -15.77
C GLN A 346 -13.70 15.08 -17.04
N GLY A 347 -14.70 15.50 -17.81
CA GLY A 347 -14.51 16.09 -19.15
C GLY A 347 -13.72 17.40 -19.18
N ALA A 348 -13.62 18.10 -18.04
CA ALA A 348 -12.92 19.37 -17.91
C ALA A 348 -11.39 19.22 -17.68
N HIS A 349 -10.90 18.01 -17.41
CA HIS A 349 -9.50 17.77 -17.09
C HIS A 349 -8.66 17.49 -18.34
N GLU A 350 -7.41 17.93 -18.31
CA GLU A 350 -6.38 17.58 -19.29
C GLU A 350 -5.52 16.42 -18.81
N ALA A 351 -4.87 15.72 -19.77
CA ALA A 351 -3.83 14.74 -19.50
C ALA A 351 -2.59 15.37 -18.83
N ILE A 352 -1.77 14.53 -18.22
CA ILE A 352 -0.46 14.94 -17.69
C ILE A 352 0.51 15.11 -18.85
N ARG A 353 0.93 16.36 -19.06
CA ARG A 353 1.83 16.76 -20.14
C ARG A 353 2.78 17.88 -19.70
N PRO A 354 3.91 18.11 -20.40
CA PRO A 354 4.70 19.32 -20.21
C PRO A 354 3.85 20.57 -20.54
N THR A 355 4.02 21.63 -19.79
CA THR A 355 3.39 22.94 -20.08
C THR A 355 4.01 23.63 -21.30
N ASP A 356 5.28 23.37 -21.53
CA ASP A 356 6.05 23.85 -22.66
C ASP A 356 6.84 22.68 -23.30
N VAL A 357 6.43 22.23 -24.48
CA VAL A 357 7.06 21.11 -25.19
C VAL A 357 8.47 21.44 -25.68
N ALA A 358 8.79 22.72 -25.89
CA ALA A 358 10.11 23.17 -26.31
C ALA A 358 11.17 23.02 -25.19
N GLN A 359 10.74 22.98 -23.93
CA GLN A 359 11.60 22.63 -22.82
C GLN A 359 11.85 21.12 -22.81
N THR A 360 12.80 20.68 -23.61
CA THR A 360 13.17 19.26 -23.67
C THR A 360 13.84 18.80 -22.36
N PRO A 361 13.88 17.51 -22.08
CA PRO A 361 14.61 16.97 -20.93
C PRO A 361 16.09 17.36 -20.87
N LYS A 362 16.69 17.69 -21.99
CA LYS A 362 18.10 18.16 -22.06
C LYS A 362 18.28 19.60 -21.59
N THR A 363 17.28 20.45 -21.81
CA THR A 363 17.30 21.87 -21.48
C THR A 363 16.62 22.19 -20.13
N ALA A 364 15.83 21.25 -19.61
CA ALA A 364 15.15 21.43 -18.33
C ALA A 364 16.13 21.37 -17.16
N SER A 365 16.25 22.48 -16.41
CA SER A 365 17.02 22.53 -15.15
C SER A 365 16.16 22.00 -14.00
N LEU A 366 16.29 20.69 -13.70
CA LEU A 366 15.53 19.99 -12.69
C LEU A 366 16.45 19.07 -11.87
N GLU A 367 16.05 18.77 -10.64
CA GLU A 367 16.70 17.76 -9.82
C GLU A 367 16.67 16.38 -10.51
N PRO A 368 17.70 15.51 -10.34
CA PRO A 368 17.85 14.28 -11.12
C PRO A 368 16.64 13.35 -11.13
N ALA A 369 15.95 13.21 -9.98
CA ALA A 369 14.77 12.36 -9.88
C ALA A 369 13.54 12.98 -10.59
N ALA A 370 13.37 14.29 -10.45
CA ALA A 370 12.32 15.05 -11.13
C ALA A 370 12.56 15.08 -12.63
N LEU A 371 13.81 15.21 -13.09
CA LEU A 371 14.19 15.18 -14.49
C LEU A 371 13.84 13.84 -15.15
N LYS A 372 14.11 12.70 -14.47
CA LYS A 372 13.72 11.37 -15.00
C LYS A 372 12.21 11.25 -15.18
N LEU A 373 11.42 11.75 -14.21
CA LEU A 373 9.96 11.72 -14.31
C LEU A 373 9.47 12.67 -15.41
N TYR A 374 10.06 13.85 -15.52
CA TYR A 374 9.76 14.82 -16.57
C TYR A 374 10.08 14.25 -17.96
N ASP A 375 11.24 13.58 -18.15
CA ASP A 375 11.62 12.92 -19.41
C ASP A 375 10.59 11.86 -19.83
N LEU A 376 10.11 11.07 -18.85
CA LEU A 376 9.06 10.07 -19.09
C LEU A 376 7.75 10.72 -19.56
N ILE A 377 7.32 11.80 -18.89
CA ILE A 377 6.09 12.55 -19.23
C ILE A 377 6.24 13.21 -20.59
N TRP A 378 7.35 13.89 -20.82
CA TRP A 378 7.63 14.62 -22.05
C TRP A 378 7.65 13.68 -23.27
N ARG A 379 8.39 12.57 -23.19
CA ARG A 379 8.44 11.57 -24.29
C ARG A 379 7.08 10.98 -24.59
N ARG A 380 6.31 10.63 -23.57
CA ARG A 380 4.98 10.07 -23.75
C ARG A 380 4.05 11.06 -24.42
N PHE A 381 4.08 12.32 -24.01
CA PHE A 381 3.27 13.37 -24.61
C PHE A 381 3.64 13.60 -26.07
N VAL A 382 4.92 13.81 -26.38
CA VAL A 382 5.37 14.03 -27.77
C VAL A 382 5.03 12.82 -28.64
N ALA A 383 5.35 11.61 -28.18
CA ALA A 383 5.03 10.36 -28.88
C ALA A 383 3.53 10.22 -29.19
N SER A 384 2.66 10.61 -28.25
CA SER A 384 1.21 10.55 -28.42
C SER A 384 0.70 11.46 -29.57
N GLN A 385 1.44 12.50 -29.91
CA GLN A 385 1.09 13.45 -30.98
C GLN A 385 1.80 13.13 -32.30
N MET A 386 2.66 12.08 -32.37
CA MET A 386 3.42 11.68 -33.55
C MET A 386 2.64 10.68 -34.42
N ALA A 387 3.12 10.52 -35.64
CA ALA A 387 2.64 9.52 -36.59
C ALA A 387 2.92 8.09 -36.05
N ASP A 388 2.07 7.17 -36.45
CA ASP A 388 2.19 5.75 -36.10
C ASP A 388 3.49 5.16 -36.67
N ALA A 389 4.02 4.16 -35.97
CA ALA A 389 5.12 3.36 -36.49
C ALA A 389 4.58 2.30 -37.45
N LYS A 390 5.26 2.14 -38.58
CA LYS A 390 4.95 1.10 -39.57
C LYS A 390 6.00 0.01 -39.45
N THR A 391 5.55 -1.23 -39.34
CA THR A 391 6.41 -2.40 -39.20
C THR A 391 5.93 -3.49 -40.14
N THR A 392 6.83 -4.31 -40.63
CA THR A 392 6.50 -5.52 -41.37
C THR A 392 6.94 -6.74 -40.59
N VAL A 393 5.98 -7.61 -40.25
CA VAL A 393 6.25 -8.91 -39.65
C VAL A 393 6.50 -9.90 -40.77
N LYS A 394 7.77 -10.33 -40.93
CA LYS A 394 8.14 -11.42 -41.80
C LYS A 394 8.03 -12.73 -41.05
N THR A 395 7.34 -13.71 -41.63
CA THR A 395 7.17 -15.05 -41.07
C THR A 395 7.57 -16.07 -42.13
N ILE A 396 8.46 -16.96 -41.76
CA ILE A 396 8.87 -18.10 -42.58
C ILE A 396 8.22 -19.37 -41.97
N LEU A 397 7.49 -20.11 -42.80
CA LEU A 397 7.02 -21.45 -42.42
C LEU A 397 7.95 -22.47 -43.05
N VAL A 398 8.47 -23.36 -42.23
CA VAL A 398 9.42 -24.41 -42.61
C VAL A 398 8.79 -25.76 -42.36
N LYS A 399 8.82 -26.63 -43.34
CA LYS A 399 8.29 -28.01 -43.25
C LYS A 399 9.45 -28.98 -43.14
N ALA A 400 9.34 -29.96 -42.25
CA ALA A 400 10.26 -31.08 -42.23
C ALA A 400 9.92 -32.06 -43.40
N VAL A 401 10.97 -32.49 -44.11
CA VAL A 401 10.85 -33.38 -45.28
C VAL A 401 11.77 -34.56 -45.09
N LYS A 402 11.19 -35.78 -45.12
CA LYS A 402 11.91 -37.02 -45.05
C LYS A 402 11.07 -38.14 -45.70
N PRO A 403 11.68 -39.11 -46.47
CA PRO A 403 10.97 -40.32 -46.85
C PRO A 403 10.38 -41.01 -45.61
N ALA A 404 9.11 -41.32 -45.67
CA ALA A 404 8.40 -41.98 -44.58
C ALA A 404 8.34 -41.21 -43.24
N ILE A 405 8.28 -39.87 -43.25
CA ILE A 405 7.97 -39.09 -42.05
C ILE A 405 6.52 -39.38 -41.60
N ALA A 406 6.33 -39.69 -40.33
CA ALA A 406 5.03 -40.14 -39.83
C ALA A 406 3.99 -39.02 -39.73
N HIS A 407 4.44 -37.79 -39.50
CA HIS A 407 3.57 -36.65 -39.26
C HIS A 407 3.97 -35.43 -40.08
N ASP A 408 3.02 -34.50 -40.26
CA ASP A 408 3.26 -33.21 -40.92
C ASP A 408 3.72 -32.15 -39.93
N TYR A 409 5.02 -31.89 -39.90
CA TYR A 409 5.65 -30.89 -39.02
C TYR A 409 5.85 -29.58 -39.70
N VAL A 410 5.19 -28.51 -39.21
CA VAL A 410 5.38 -27.15 -39.72
C VAL A 410 5.93 -26.26 -38.61
N PHE A 411 7.13 -25.75 -38.83
CA PHE A 411 7.82 -24.81 -37.95
C PHE A 411 7.60 -23.38 -38.43
N SER A 412 7.60 -22.42 -37.50
CA SER A 412 7.43 -20.99 -37.75
C SER A 412 8.55 -20.19 -37.12
N ALA A 413 9.12 -19.26 -37.84
CA ALA A 413 10.00 -18.23 -37.36
C ALA A 413 9.52 -16.87 -37.85
N SER A 414 9.50 -15.86 -36.98
CA SER A 414 9.05 -14.50 -37.31
C SER A 414 10.06 -13.48 -36.86
N ALA A 415 10.22 -12.41 -37.66
CA ALA A 415 10.98 -11.22 -37.30
C ALA A 415 10.20 -9.96 -37.67
N THR A 416 10.30 -8.93 -36.85
CA THR A 416 9.69 -7.63 -37.11
C THR A 416 10.74 -6.65 -37.62
N VAL A 417 10.48 -6.08 -38.78
CA VAL A 417 11.29 -5.01 -39.37
C VAL A 417 10.54 -3.68 -39.22
N ILE A 418 11.24 -2.64 -38.80
CA ILE A 418 10.68 -1.29 -38.73
C ILE A 418 10.84 -0.66 -40.08
N ASP A 419 9.73 -0.38 -40.76
CA ASP A 419 9.73 0.32 -42.05
C ASP A 419 9.73 1.84 -41.86
N PHE A 420 9.03 2.32 -40.83
CA PHE A 420 9.00 3.70 -40.39
C PHE A 420 8.87 3.80 -38.87
N GLU A 421 9.81 4.49 -38.23
CA GLU A 421 9.88 4.58 -36.78
C GLU A 421 8.68 5.29 -36.15
N GLY A 422 8.12 6.31 -36.81
CA GLY A 422 7.04 7.09 -36.23
C GLY A 422 7.36 7.56 -34.79
N PHE A 423 6.43 7.37 -33.88
CA PHE A 423 6.57 7.75 -32.47
C PHE A 423 7.72 7.02 -31.73
N LEU A 424 8.21 5.88 -32.24
CA LEU A 424 9.30 5.13 -31.64
C LEU A 424 10.61 5.93 -31.59
N LYS A 425 10.79 6.88 -32.55
CA LYS A 425 11.95 7.78 -32.60
C LYS A 425 12.18 8.53 -31.29
N VAL A 426 11.11 8.94 -30.59
CA VAL A 426 11.17 9.69 -29.35
C VAL A 426 11.15 8.75 -28.14
N MET A 427 10.40 7.64 -28.23
CA MET A 427 10.23 6.73 -27.07
C MET A 427 11.47 5.90 -26.77
N LYS A 428 12.43 5.74 -27.70
CA LYS A 428 13.61 4.84 -27.58
C LYS A 428 13.22 3.42 -27.13
N LEU A 429 12.04 2.97 -27.53
CA LEU A 429 11.57 1.64 -27.20
C LEU A 429 12.32 0.62 -28.07
N SER A 430 12.96 -0.34 -27.43
CA SER A 430 13.38 -1.58 -28.08
C SER A 430 12.12 -2.32 -28.55
N LEU A 431 12.19 -2.99 -29.71
CA LEU A 431 11.11 -3.87 -30.20
C LEU A 431 10.86 -5.08 -29.27
N LYS A 432 11.77 -5.34 -28.33
CA LYS A 432 11.57 -6.41 -27.34
C LYS A 432 10.34 -6.07 -26.50
N LYS A 433 9.33 -6.92 -26.60
CA LYS A 433 8.21 -6.94 -25.65
C LYS A 433 8.77 -7.16 -24.26
N LYS A 434 8.75 -6.15 -23.39
CA LYS A 434 8.75 -6.40 -21.96
C LYS A 434 7.30 -6.72 -21.61
N GLY A 435 7.07 -7.90 -21.05
CA GLY A 435 5.80 -8.22 -20.41
C GLY A 435 5.37 -7.11 -19.45
N ALA A 436 4.10 -6.96 -19.20
CA ALA A 436 3.53 -5.92 -18.34
C ALA A 436 4.18 -5.89 -16.93
N ASP A 437 4.81 -6.97 -16.52
CA ASP A 437 5.48 -7.15 -15.21
C ASP A 437 7.01 -7.02 -15.27
N GLY A 438 7.59 -6.58 -16.41
CA GLY A 438 9.04 -6.35 -16.54
C GLY A 438 9.87 -7.63 -16.68
N GLU A 439 9.27 -8.79 -16.79
CA GLU A 439 9.94 -10.04 -17.17
C GLU A 439 10.11 -10.04 -18.70
N ASP A 440 11.32 -10.36 -19.17
CA ASP A 440 11.54 -10.64 -20.58
C ASP A 440 10.65 -11.84 -20.94
N ASP A 441 9.70 -11.63 -21.84
CA ASP A 441 8.95 -12.75 -22.42
C ASP A 441 9.97 -13.56 -23.24
N ALA A 442 10.54 -14.57 -22.59
CA ALA A 442 11.45 -15.52 -23.24
C ALA A 442 10.75 -16.34 -24.34
N ASP A 443 9.43 -16.21 -24.41
CA ASP A 443 8.55 -16.84 -25.40
C ASP A 443 8.12 -15.90 -26.53
N SER A 444 8.83 -14.75 -26.78
CA SER A 444 8.56 -14.00 -28.00
C SER A 444 8.94 -14.88 -29.19
N ASP A 445 7.95 -15.17 -30.04
CA ASP A 445 8.16 -15.95 -31.29
C ASP A 445 9.01 -15.21 -32.32
N GLU A 446 9.52 -14.02 -31.97
CA GLU A 446 10.33 -13.18 -32.83
C GLU A 446 11.83 -13.49 -32.67
N VAL A 447 12.48 -13.80 -33.79
CA VAL A 447 13.92 -14.01 -33.85
C VAL A 447 14.65 -12.73 -34.24
N ALA A 448 15.91 -12.62 -33.81
CA ALA A 448 16.74 -11.46 -34.13
C ALA A 448 17.17 -11.39 -35.60
N TYR A 449 17.14 -12.52 -36.31
CA TYR A 449 17.56 -12.64 -37.70
C TYR A 449 16.68 -13.65 -38.43
N LEU A 450 16.24 -13.32 -39.62
CA LEU A 450 15.65 -14.25 -40.59
C LEU A 450 16.39 -14.13 -41.92
N PRO A 451 16.76 -15.27 -42.56
CA PRO A 451 17.38 -15.26 -43.85
C PRO A 451 16.42 -14.81 -44.97
N ASN A 452 16.98 -14.34 -46.07
CA ASN A 452 16.19 -14.09 -47.24
C ASN A 452 16.00 -15.40 -48.03
N VAL A 453 14.79 -15.94 -48.01
CA VAL A 453 14.45 -17.24 -48.63
C VAL A 453 13.16 -17.13 -49.43
N SER A 454 13.02 -18.06 -50.39
CA SER A 454 11.84 -18.26 -51.23
C SER A 454 11.18 -19.60 -50.91
N VAL A 455 9.90 -19.72 -51.25
CA VAL A 455 9.18 -20.99 -51.14
C VAL A 455 9.91 -22.08 -51.96
N GLY A 456 10.11 -23.24 -51.32
CA GLY A 456 10.87 -24.35 -51.92
C GLY A 456 12.36 -24.36 -51.57
N ASP A 457 12.92 -23.30 -51.02
CA ASP A 457 14.35 -23.28 -50.63
C ASP A 457 14.59 -24.36 -49.57
N LYS A 458 15.72 -25.06 -49.72
CA LYS A 458 16.17 -26.07 -48.73
C LYS A 458 16.94 -25.38 -47.63
N LEU A 459 16.71 -25.82 -46.41
CA LEU A 459 17.42 -25.35 -45.21
C LEU A 459 18.08 -26.56 -44.52
N GLU A 460 19.19 -26.28 -43.83
CA GLU A 460 19.86 -27.26 -43.04
C GLU A 460 19.26 -27.23 -41.60
N ALA A 461 18.91 -28.37 -41.05
CA ALA A 461 18.60 -28.53 -39.65
C ALA A 461 19.93 -28.65 -38.88
N VAL A 462 20.34 -27.58 -38.20
CA VAL A 462 21.55 -27.57 -37.40
C VAL A 462 21.36 -28.43 -36.15
N ARG A 463 20.24 -28.24 -35.46
CA ARG A 463 19.84 -29.12 -34.35
C ARG A 463 18.33 -29.03 -34.08
N TRP A 464 17.78 -30.12 -33.63
CA TRP A 464 16.41 -30.17 -33.11
C TRP A 464 16.37 -29.74 -31.66
N ILE A 465 15.31 -29.03 -31.26
CA ILE A 465 15.15 -28.42 -29.94
C ILE A 465 13.92 -29.04 -29.28
N SER A 466 14.10 -29.47 -28.03
CA SER A 466 13.01 -29.91 -27.17
C SER A 466 13.21 -29.26 -25.82
N ASP A 467 12.49 -28.20 -25.56
CA ASP A 467 12.57 -27.43 -24.31
C ASP A 467 11.43 -27.84 -23.38
N GLU A 468 11.80 -28.44 -22.25
CA GLU A 468 10.84 -28.70 -21.16
C GLU A 468 10.47 -27.39 -20.47
N LYS A 469 9.19 -27.10 -20.39
CA LYS A 469 8.62 -25.91 -19.77
C LYS A 469 7.52 -26.30 -18.80
N GLN A 470 7.26 -25.43 -17.85
CA GLN A 470 6.11 -25.53 -16.96
C GLN A 470 5.19 -24.35 -17.16
N THR A 471 3.89 -24.58 -17.04
CA THR A 471 2.92 -23.49 -17.04
C THR A 471 3.23 -22.53 -15.89
N LYS A 472 3.20 -21.23 -16.15
CA LYS A 472 3.45 -20.21 -15.13
C LYS A 472 2.13 -19.84 -14.48
N GLY A 473 2.09 -19.88 -13.14
CA GLY A 473 0.94 -19.43 -12.36
C GLY A 473 0.80 -17.90 -12.37
N PRO A 474 -0.30 -17.40 -11.80
CA PRO A 474 -0.47 -15.98 -11.62
C PRO A 474 0.66 -15.42 -10.74
N VAL A 475 1.09 -14.20 -11.04
CA VAL A 475 2.15 -13.51 -10.28
C VAL A 475 1.53 -12.58 -9.26
N HIS A 476 2.24 -12.30 -8.17
CA HIS A 476 1.83 -11.27 -7.22
C HIS A 476 1.70 -9.92 -7.92
N TYR A 477 0.78 -9.10 -7.45
CA TYR A 477 0.71 -7.73 -7.89
C TYR A 477 2.00 -6.96 -7.53
N SER A 478 2.50 -6.19 -8.49
CA SER A 478 3.38 -5.07 -8.19
C SER A 478 2.54 -3.86 -7.74
N GLU A 479 3.17 -2.81 -7.21
CA GLU A 479 2.44 -1.57 -6.91
C GLU A 479 1.75 -1.02 -8.17
N ALA A 480 2.40 -1.14 -9.33
CA ALA A 480 1.86 -0.72 -10.62
C ALA A 480 0.66 -1.55 -11.07
N SER A 481 0.78 -2.89 -11.03
CA SER A 481 -0.32 -3.76 -11.47
C SER A 481 -1.51 -3.76 -10.52
N LEU A 482 -1.29 -3.48 -9.21
CA LEU A 482 -2.40 -3.25 -8.28
C LEU A 482 -3.15 -1.96 -8.61
N ILE A 483 -2.45 -0.86 -8.93
CA ILE A 483 -3.10 0.39 -9.36
C ILE A 483 -3.92 0.15 -10.62
N LYS A 484 -3.36 -0.58 -11.59
CA LYS A 484 -4.07 -0.95 -12.81
C LYS A 484 -5.34 -1.74 -12.50
N ALA A 485 -5.24 -2.75 -11.63
CA ALA A 485 -6.40 -3.55 -11.24
C ALA A 485 -7.47 -2.73 -10.51
N LEU A 486 -7.07 -1.81 -9.62
CA LEU A 486 -8.00 -0.89 -8.95
C LEU A 486 -8.72 0.02 -9.96
N GLU A 487 -7.98 0.60 -10.91
CA GLU A 487 -8.54 1.46 -11.96
C GLU A 487 -9.49 0.70 -12.89
N GLU A 488 -9.11 -0.51 -13.34
CA GLU A 488 -9.93 -1.35 -14.23
C GLU A 488 -11.25 -1.78 -13.56
N ASN A 489 -11.22 -1.95 -12.25
CA ASN A 489 -12.39 -2.29 -11.44
C ASN A 489 -13.18 -1.06 -10.92
N GLY A 490 -12.80 0.16 -11.28
CA GLY A 490 -13.45 1.38 -10.83
C GLY A 490 -13.29 1.70 -9.34
N VAL A 491 -12.33 1.05 -8.67
CA VAL A 491 -12.08 1.19 -7.22
C VAL A 491 -11.02 2.26 -6.95
N GLY A 492 -11.43 3.30 -6.24
CA GLY A 492 -10.55 4.45 -5.97
C GLY A 492 -10.54 5.47 -7.12
N ARG A 493 -9.77 6.55 -6.93
CA ARG A 493 -9.65 7.67 -7.86
C ARG A 493 -8.19 8.16 -7.86
N PRO A 494 -7.78 9.04 -8.78
CA PRO A 494 -6.41 9.56 -8.85
C PRO A 494 -5.81 10.03 -7.53
N SER A 495 -6.61 10.59 -6.64
CA SER A 495 -6.20 11.04 -5.30
C SER A 495 -5.93 9.91 -4.30
N THR A 496 -6.47 8.70 -4.51
CA THR A 496 -6.46 7.62 -3.52
C THR A 496 -5.49 6.48 -3.81
N TYR A 497 -5.07 6.24 -5.05
CA TYR A 497 -4.24 5.08 -5.42
C TYR A 497 -2.95 4.97 -4.61
N ALA A 498 -2.14 6.02 -4.63
CA ALA A 498 -0.86 6.03 -3.91
C ALA A 498 -1.04 5.92 -2.38
N ALA A 499 -2.05 6.64 -1.84
CA ALA A 499 -2.37 6.62 -0.41
C ALA A 499 -2.85 5.24 0.05
N THR A 500 -3.61 4.52 -0.78
CA THR A 500 -4.08 3.16 -0.48
C THR A 500 -2.92 2.20 -0.34
N ILE A 501 -1.98 2.18 -1.29
CA ILE A 501 -0.80 1.31 -1.24
C ILE A 501 0.06 1.64 -0.01
N GLU A 502 0.29 2.93 0.26
CA GLU A 502 1.06 3.34 1.43
C GLU A 502 0.38 2.93 2.74
N THR A 503 -0.95 3.00 2.79
CA THR A 503 -1.72 2.55 3.95
C THR A 503 -1.58 1.04 4.17
N LEU A 504 -1.65 0.21 3.12
CA LEU A 504 -1.44 -1.23 3.24
C LEU A 504 -0.07 -1.57 3.82
N LYS A 505 0.99 -0.85 3.42
CA LYS A 505 2.35 -1.03 3.94
C LYS A 505 2.50 -0.52 5.37
N THR A 506 2.01 0.68 5.66
CA THR A 506 2.09 1.30 6.98
C THR A 506 1.31 0.54 8.05
N ARG A 507 0.19 -0.09 7.66
CA ARG A 507 -0.61 -0.96 8.54
C ARG A 507 -0.06 -2.37 8.65
N GLU A 508 1.02 -2.67 7.97
CA GLU A 508 1.61 -4.02 7.92
C GLU A 508 0.62 -5.08 7.40
N TYR A 509 -0.24 -4.68 6.45
CA TYR A 509 -1.15 -5.61 5.77
C TYR A 509 -0.49 -6.29 4.59
N ALA A 510 0.45 -5.58 3.95
CA ALA A 510 1.28 -6.09 2.88
C ALA A 510 2.69 -5.49 2.98
N LYS A 511 3.66 -6.19 2.38
CA LYS A 511 5.04 -5.70 2.23
C LYS A 511 5.45 -5.76 0.76
N THR A 512 6.44 -4.96 0.39
CA THR A 512 7.05 -5.04 -0.94
C THR A 512 8.30 -5.91 -0.88
N GLU A 513 8.31 -7.03 -1.62
CA GLU A 513 9.46 -7.93 -1.79
C GLU A 513 9.77 -8.05 -3.27
N LYS A 514 11.01 -7.77 -3.68
CA LYS A 514 11.46 -7.85 -5.09
C LYS A 514 10.46 -7.20 -6.06
N LYS A 515 9.96 -5.99 -5.72
CA LYS A 515 8.93 -5.23 -6.44
C LYS A 515 7.50 -5.84 -6.43
N LYS A 516 7.26 -6.92 -5.73
CA LYS A 516 5.96 -7.60 -5.61
C LYS A 516 5.33 -7.25 -4.26
N LEU A 517 4.02 -7.03 -4.22
CA LEU A 517 3.24 -6.83 -3.01
C LEU A 517 2.80 -8.19 -2.49
N VAL A 518 3.30 -8.58 -1.32
CA VAL A 518 2.96 -9.83 -0.66
C VAL A 518 2.11 -9.52 0.57
N PRO A 519 0.90 -10.08 0.71
CA PRO A 519 0.08 -9.90 1.90
C PRO A 519 0.76 -10.55 3.11
N LEU A 520 0.64 -9.89 4.26
CA LEU A 520 1.14 -10.40 5.54
C LEU A 520 -0.01 -11.08 6.29
N GLU A 521 0.31 -11.98 7.22
CA GLU A 521 -0.65 -12.70 8.06
C GLU A 521 -1.71 -11.76 8.65
N ARG A 522 -1.28 -10.61 9.15
CA ARG A 522 -2.15 -9.57 9.69
C ARG A 522 -3.16 -9.04 8.66
N GLY A 523 -2.74 -8.86 7.42
CA GLY A 523 -3.61 -8.46 6.31
C GLY A 523 -4.60 -9.56 5.95
N ILE A 524 -4.15 -10.81 5.91
CA ILE A 524 -5.00 -11.98 5.63
C ILE A 524 -6.10 -12.11 6.67
N LEU A 525 -5.75 -12.02 7.97
CA LEU A 525 -6.74 -12.08 9.06
C LEU A 525 -7.80 -10.98 8.95
N VAL A 526 -7.39 -9.74 8.62
CA VAL A 526 -8.33 -8.62 8.43
C VAL A 526 -9.22 -8.86 7.20
N CYS A 527 -8.65 -9.30 6.08
CA CYS A 527 -9.39 -9.61 4.87
C CYS A 527 -10.43 -10.70 5.12
N ASP A 528 -10.03 -11.81 5.74
CA ASP A 528 -10.92 -12.95 6.02
C ASP A 528 -12.07 -12.56 6.93
N TRP A 529 -11.81 -11.77 7.96
CA TRP A 529 -12.85 -11.29 8.84
C TRP A 529 -13.85 -10.39 8.08
N LEU A 530 -13.35 -9.44 7.27
CA LEU A 530 -14.19 -8.53 6.49
C LEU A 530 -15.03 -9.29 5.44
N VAL A 531 -14.44 -10.23 4.71
CA VAL A 531 -15.16 -11.05 3.73
C VAL A 531 -16.20 -11.93 4.42
N LYS A 532 -15.87 -12.55 5.56
CA LYS A 532 -16.82 -13.41 6.30
C LYS A 532 -18.01 -12.63 6.88
N LYS A 533 -17.80 -11.39 7.32
CA LYS A 533 -18.78 -10.64 8.12
C LYS A 533 -19.44 -9.47 7.40
N LEU A 534 -18.76 -8.87 6.45
CA LEU A 534 -19.14 -7.61 5.80
C LEU A 534 -18.85 -7.64 4.29
N ASP A 535 -18.95 -8.82 3.64
CA ASP A 535 -18.64 -8.99 2.22
C ASP A 535 -19.35 -7.98 1.32
N SER A 536 -20.62 -7.72 1.62
CA SER A 536 -21.46 -6.78 0.86
C SER A 536 -20.94 -5.34 0.86
N LEU A 537 -20.19 -4.94 1.90
CA LEU A 537 -19.61 -3.58 2.04
C LEU A 537 -18.17 -3.49 1.53
N PHE A 538 -17.45 -4.61 1.48
CA PHE A 538 -16.02 -4.66 1.13
C PHE A 538 -15.74 -5.55 -0.09
N ASN A 539 -16.67 -5.61 -1.05
CA ASN A 539 -16.42 -6.20 -2.35
C ASN A 539 -16.09 -5.13 -3.41
N VAL A 540 -15.48 -5.58 -4.50
CA VAL A 540 -15.07 -4.73 -5.62
C VAL A 540 -16.25 -3.98 -6.23
N GLY A 541 -17.34 -4.70 -6.55
CA GLY A 541 -18.51 -4.13 -7.23
C GLY A 541 -19.20 -3.03 -6.42
N TYR A 542 -19.44 -3.28 -5.13
CA TYR A 542 -20.06 -2.27 -4.27
C TYR A 542 -19.19 -1.03 -4.06
N THR A 543 -17.87 -1.24 -3.92
CA THR A 543 -16.94 -0.09 -3.76
C THR A 543 -16.88 0.74 -5.03
N ALA A 544 -16.86 0.10 -6.20
CA ALA A 544 -16.92 0.78 -7.50
C ALA A 544 -18.26 1.56 -7.65
N GLN A 545 -19.38 0.95 -7.26
CA GLN A 545 -20.67 1.62 -7.26
C GLN A 545 -20.65 2.87 -6.37
N MET A 546 -20.11 2.78 -5.15
CA MET A 546 -19.99 3.94 -4.24
C MET A 546 -19.11 5.06 -4.80
N GLU A 547 -18.05 4.74 -5.53
CA GLU A 547 -17.23 5.74 -6.22
C GLU A 547 -18.04 6.40 -7.35
N SER A 548 -18.85 5.65 -8.10
CA SER A 548 -19.74 6.17 -9.13
C SER A 548 -20.86 7.06 -8.56
N GLU A 549 -21.43 6.69 -7.40
CA GLU A 549 -22.43 7.53 -6.72
C GLU A 549 -21.83 8.88 -6.25
N LEU A 550 -20.57 8.86 -5.76
CA LEU A 550 -19.86 10.10 -5.43
C LEU A 550 -19.60 10.98 -6.67
N ASP A 551 -19.32 10.36 -7.82
CA ASP A 551 -19.16 11.11 -9.08
C ASP A 551 -20.49 11.71 -9.57
N LYS A 552 -21.63 11.05 -9.32
CA LYS A 552 -22.96 11.63 -9.62
C LYS A 552 -23.27 12.86 -8.76
N VAL A 553 -22.87 12.85 -7.48
CA VAL A 553 -22.98 14.05 -6.62
C VAL A 553 -22.18 15.20 -7.21
N GLU A 554 -20.96 14.90 -7.69
CA GLU A 554 -20.05 15.88 -8.30
C GLU A 554 -20.57 16.42 -9.63
N GLU A 555 -20.93 15.54 -10.57
CA GLU A 555 -21.22 15.89 -11.97
C GLU A 555 -22.67 16.31 -12.20
N LYS A 556 -23.61 15.67 -11.47
CA LYS A 556 -25.05 15.87 -11.66
C LYS A 556 -25.69 16.69 -10.54
N GLY A 557 -24.95 17.02 -9.49
CA GLY A 557 -25.49 17.71 -8.33
C GLY A 557 -26.54 16.90 -7.56
N GLU A 558 -26.44 15.56 -7.59
CA GLU A 558 -27.36 14.72 -6.80
C GLU A 558 -27.21 15.02 -5.30
N PRO A 559 -28.31 15.04 -4.51
CA PRO A 559 -28.24 15.41 -3.10
C PRO A 559 -27.36 14.46 -2.29
N MET A 560 -26.30 14.97 -1.68
CA MET A 560 -25.35 14.21 -0.83
C MET A 560 -26.07 13.39 0.25
N ASN A 561 -27.06 13.98 0.94
CA ASN A 561 -27.77 13.31 2.03
C ASN A 561 -28.62 12.13 1.56
N GLN A 562 -29.12 12.13 0.32
CA GLN A 562 -29.85 10.99 -0.25
C GLN A 562 -28.89 9.80 -0.40
N MET A 563 -27.77 9.99 -1.09
CA MET A 563 -26.74 8.96 -1.30
C MET A 563 -26.21 8.43 0.04
N LEU A 564 -25.93 9.32 0.99
CA LEU A 564 -25.47 8.94 2.33
C LEU A 564 -26.54 8.16 3.11
N SER A 565 -27.82 8.47 2.95
CA SER A 565 -28.93 7.76 3.59
C SER A 565 -29.05 6.32 3.07
N GLU A 566 -29.00 6.13 1.77
CA GLU A 566 -29.04 4.80 1.14
C GLU A 566 -27.87 3.91 1.62
N PHE A 567 -26.66 4.50 1.63
CA PHE A 567 -25.49 3.82 2.21
C PHE A 567 -25.71 3.49 3.69
N TYR A 568 -26.16 4.45 4.49
CA TYR A 568 -26.24 4.32 5.94
C TYR A 568 -27.28 3.30 6.39
N ALA A 569 -28.41 3.20 5.71
CA ALA A 569 -29.42 2.17 5.94
C ALA A 569 -28.81 0.76 5.82
N ARG A 570 -28.14 0.49 4.72
CA ARG A 570 -27.45 -0.78 4.48
C ARG A 570 -26.32 -1.01 5.50
N PHE A 571 -25.50 0.02 5.74
CA PHE A 571 -24.39 -0.03 6.67
C PHE A 571 -24.82 -0.36 8.10
N LEU A 572 -25.90 0.26 8.61
CA LEU A 572 -26.44 -0.02 9.93
C LEU A 572 -26.91 -1.47 10.05
N LYS A 573 -27.62 -1.98 9.05
CA LYS A 573 -28.10 -3.36 9.03
C LYS A 573 -26.94 -4.36 9.14
N GLU A 574 -25.90 -4.18 8.33
CA GLU A 574 -24.79 -5.12 8.24
C GLU A 574 -23.82 -5.02 9.44
N VAL A 575 -23.49 -3.81 9.84
CA VAL A 575 -22.64 -3.60 11.03
C VAL A 575 -23.40 -4.02 12.31
N GLY A 576 -24.72 -3.78 12.37
CA GLY A 576 -25.57 -4.25 13.46
C GLY A 576 -25.60 -5.77 13.58
N ALA A 577 -25.64 -6.48 12.46
CA ALA A 577 -25.54 -7.95 12.43
C ALA A 577 -24.18 -8.50 12.93
N CYS A 578 -23.13 -7.69 12.90
CA CYS A 578 -21.82 -8.02 13.46
C CYS A 578 -21.71 -7.72 14.97
N ALA A 579 -22.63 -6.92 15.51
CA ALA A 579 -22.67 -6.64 16.93
C ALA A 579 -23.20 -7.88 17.69
N GLU A 580 -22.57 -8.20 18.80
CA GLU A 580 -23.22 -9.15 19.72
C GLU A 580 -24.57 -8.58 20.14
N PRO A 581 -25.62 -9.41 20.25
CA PRO A 581 -26.89 -8.96 20.81
C PRO A 581 -26.62 -8.27 22.16
N PRO A 582 -27.34 -7.18 22.47
CA PRO A 582 -27.18 -6.53 23.75
C PRO A 582 -27.36 -7.61 24.86
N PRO A 583 -26.49 -7.61 25.85
CA PRO A 583 -26.56 -8.62 26.88
C PRO A 583 -27.92 -8.52 27.58
N ASP A 584 -28.47 -9.68 27.93
CA ASP A 584 -29.74 -9.81 28.60
C ASP A 584 -29.81 -8.87 29.82
N ARG A 585 -30.79 -8.03 29.85
CA ARG A 585 -31.00 -7.03 30.92
C ARG A 585 -31.18 -7.71 32.28
N SER A 586 -31.77 -8.89 32.32
CA SER A 586 -31.97 -9.67 33.52
C SER A 586 -30.63 -10.01 34.22
N LYS A 587 -29.57 -10.24 33.43
CA LYS A 587 -28.21 -10.48 33.92
C LYS A 587 -27.60 -9.26 34.59
N PHE A 588 -27.92 -8.05 34.14
CA PHE A 588 -27.48 -6.82 34.81
C PHE A 588 -28.23 -6.64 36.10
N GLU A 589 -29.56 -6.80 36.10
CA GLU A 589 -30.41 -6.67 37.26
C GLU A 589 -29.98 -7.66 38.38
N PHE A 590 -29.64 -8.90 37.98
CA PHE A 590 -29.11 -9.90 38.87
C PHE A 590 -27.77 -9.44 39.50
N VAL A 591 -26.81 -8.96 38.72
CA VAL A 591 -25.50 -8.52 39.23
C VAL A 591 -25.64 -7.24 40.06
N PHE A 592 -26.57 -6.34 39.71
CA PHE A 592 -26.89 -5.18 40.55
C PHE A 592 -27.39 -5.61 41.95
N GLY A 593 -28.28 -6.63 42.05
CA GLY A 593 -28.74 -7.17 43.29
C GLY A 593 -27.61 -7.78 44.15
N LEU A 594 -26.61 -8.35 43.51
CA LEU A 594 -25.41 -8.82 44.25
C LEU A 594 -24.56 -7.64 44.76
N LEU A 595 -24.29 -6.63 43.91
CA LEU A 595 -23.46 -5.49 44.27
C LEU A 595 -24.14 -4.51 45.25
N ASP A 596 -25.46 -4.48 45.32
CA ASP A 596 -26.23 -3.71 46.32
C ASP A 596 -25.96 -4.21 47.76
N GLN A 597 -25.48 -5.44 47.93
CA GLN A 597 -25.13 -6.00 49.26
C GLN A 597 -23.75 -5.53 49.76
N VAL A 598 -22.94 -4.87 48.94
CA VAL A 598 -21.62 -4.39 49.32
C VAL A 598 -21.73 -3.14 50.18
N ARG A 599 -21.34 -3.27 51.43
CA ARG A 599 -21.37 -2.19 52.45
C ARG A 599 -20.10 -1.33 52.43
N THR A 600 -18.97 -1.94 52.18
CA THR A 600 -17.65 -1.27 52.24
C THR A 600 -16.96 -1.34 50.91
N TRP A 601 -16.87 -0.21 50.21
CA TRP A 601 -16.21 -0.09 48.91
C TRP A 601 -14.74 0.28 49.08
N LYS A 602 -13.88 -0.22 48.17
CA LYS A 602 -12.46 0.19 48.12
C LYS A 602 -12.36 1.67 47.83
N PRO A 603 -11.40 2.40 48.45
CA PRO A 603 -11.21 3.81 48.17
C PRO A 603 -10.81 4.04 46.69
N ALA A 604 -11.28 5.13 46.14
CA ALA A 604 -10.95 5.53 44.76
C ALA A 604 -9.43 5.61 44.55
N LYS A 605 -8.93 5.03 43.46
CA LYS A 605 -7.50 4.97 43.13
C LYS A 605 -7.17 5.82 41.90
N LYS A 606 -6.26 6.77 42.05
CA LYS A 606 -5.77 7.60 40.93
C LYS A 606 -4.58 6.89 40.27
N VAL A 607 -4.70 6.63 38.94
CA VAL A 607 -3.62 6.09 38.11
C VAL A 607 -3.40 7.01 36.90
N GLY A 608 -2.32 7.77 36.96
CA GLY A 608 -2.06 8.82 35.96
C GLY A 608 -3.10 9.95 36.01
N LYS A 609 -3.79 10.20 34.90
CA LYS A 609 -4.88 11.20 34.79
C LYS A 609 -6.27 10.61 35.08
N ARG A 610 -6.40 9.30 35.37
CA ARG A 610 -7.68 8.61 35.57
C ARG A 610 -7.89 8.26 37.02
N ILE A 611 -9.12 8.43 37.48
CA ILE A 611 -9.60 7.98 38.82
C ILE A 611 -10.44 6.72 38.60
N TYR A 612 -10.11 5.66 39.31
CA TYR A 612 -10.85 4.40 39.32
C TYR A 612 -11.59 4.31 40.64
N ASP A 613 -12.92 4.33 40.55
CA ASP A 613 -13.83 4.29 41.69
C ASP A 613 -14.92 3.26 41.37
N ASP A 614 -14.87 2.13 42.10
CA ASP A 614 -15.74 1.00 41.85
C ASP A 614 -17.21 1.37 42.13
N LYS A 615 -17.46 2.12 43.24
CA LYS A 615 -18.80 2.56 43.63
C LYS A 615 -19.41 3.50 42.59
N ALA A 616 -18.66 4.54 42.21
CA ALA A 616 -19.11 5.50 41.25
C ALA A 616 -19.37 4.85 39.87
N PHE A 617 -18.53 3.87 39.46
CA PHE A 617 -18.77 3.09 38.24
C PHE A 617 -20.05 2.26 38.33
N PHE A 618 -20.26 1.54 39.42
CA PHE A 618 -21.46 0.74 39.65
C PHE A 618 -22.73 1.61 39.58
N GLU A 619 -22.77 2.71 40.34
CA GLU A 619 -23.89 3.65 40.35
C GLU A 619 -24.18 4.24 38.96
N SER A 620 -23.16 4.64 38.24
CA SER A 620 -23.29 5.18 36.87
C SER A 620 -23.88 4.15 35.89
N VAL A 621 -23.51 2.86 35.99
CA VAL A 621 -24.08 1.82 35.12
C VAL A 621 -25.52 1.51 35.53
N LYS A 622 -25.84 1.55 36.81
CA LYS A 622 -27.21 1.35 37.35
C LYS A 622 -28.15 2.49 36.89
N GLU A 623 -27.70 3.74 36.96
CA GLU A 623 -28.42 4.90 36.42
C GLU A 623 -28.63 4.80 34.89
N GLN A 624 -27.60 4.37 34.16
CA GLN A 624 -27.73 4.12 32.72
C GLN A 624 -28.80 3.07 32.42
N ALA A 625 -28.89 2.02 33.22
CA ALA A 625 -29.92 0.98 33.11
C ALA A 625 -31.33 1.54 33.36
N ALA A 626 -31.49 2.40 34.34
CA ALA A 626 -32.76 3.04 34.69
C ALA A 626 -33.19 4.08 33.65
N GLY A 627 -32.26 4.87 33.14
CA GLY A 627 -32.55 5.98 32.21
C GLY A 627 -32.85 5.58 30.76
N GLY A 628 -32.62 4.35 30.33
CA GLY A 628 -33.00 3.79 29.02
C GLY A 628 -32.36 4.43 27.75
N GLN A 629 -31.63 5.54 27.88
CA GLN A 629 -31.11 6.31 26.74
C GLN A 629 -29.89 5.68 26.04
N ARG A 630 -29.16 4.81 26.68
CA ARG A 630 -28.00 4.12 26.11
C ARG A 630 -28.05 2.62 26.42
N PRO A 631 -27.86 1.73 25.43
CA PRO A 631 -27.83 0.30 25.68
C PRO A 631 -26.66 -0.08 26.58
N LEU A 632 -26.86 -1.02 27.49
CA LEU A 632 -25.84 -1.62 28.32
C LEU A 632 -24.91 -2.51 27.46
N SER A 633 -23.62 -2.57 27.76
CA SER A 633 -22.64 -3.33 27.00
C SER A 633 -22.17 -4.59 27.73
N GLY A 634 -21.82 -5.65 27.00
CA GLY A 634 -21.26 -6.87 27.55
C GLY A 634 -20.01 -6.61 28.38
N ARG A 635 -19.20 -5.61 28.05
CA ARG A 635 -18.04 -5.19 28.88
C ARG A 635 -18.45 -4.62 30.23
N GLN A 636 -19.53 -3.84 30.29
CA GLN A 636 -20.04 -3.34 31.57
C GLN A 636 -20.48 -4.51 32.44
N LEU A 637 -21.19 -5.49 31.86
CA LEU A 637 -21.55 -6.72 32.57
C LEU A 637 -20.33 -7.48 33.08
N GLU A 638 -19.32 -7.70 32.23
CA GLU A 638 -18.07 -8.35 32.66
C GLU A 638 -17.35 -7.61 33.79
N PHE A 639 -17.33 -6.27 33.75
CA PHE A 639 -16.74 -5.47 34.81
C PHE A 639 -17.54 -5.58 36.11
N LEU A 640 -18.87 -5.55 36.03
CA LEU A 640 -19.75 -5.72 37.22
C LEU A 640 -19.61 -7.12 37.83
N VAL A 641 -19.54 -8.17 36.97
CA VAL A 641 -19.30 -9.55 37.46
C VAL A 641 -17.93 -9.66 38.18
N LYS A 642 -16.86 -9.10 37.55
CA LYS A 642 -15.53 -9.04 38.19
C LYS A 642 -15.56 -8.26 39.51
N MET A 643 -16.34 -7.22 39.57
CA MET A 643 -16.54 -6.41 40.75
C MET A 643 -17.27 -7.21 41.85
N ALA A 644 -18.36 -7.94 41.49
CA ALA A 644 -19.05 -8.82 42.44
C ALA A 644 -18.09 -9.87 43.04
N VAL A 645 -17.26 -10.48 42.20
CA VAL A 645 -16.22 -11.42 42.67
C VAL A 645 -15.15 -10.72 43.55
N GLN A 646 -14.77 -9.47 43.20
CA GLN A 646 -13.81 -8.71 44.02
C GLN A 646 -14.31 -8.37 45.41
N TYR A 647 -15.62 -8.32 45.62
CA TYR A 647 -16.31 -8.07 46.90
C TYR A 647 -17.06 -9.29 47.40
N ALA A 648 -16.65 -10.51 46.96
CA ALA A 648 -17.31 -11.77 47.33
C ALA A 648 -17.31 -12.05 48.84
N ASP A 649 -16.36 -11.46 49.55
CA ASP A 649 -16.31 -11.51 51.05
C ASP A 649 -17.51 -10.83 51.73
N GLN A 650 -18.18 -9.90 51.04
CA GLN A 650 -19.37 -9.19 51.51
C GLN A 650 -20.68 -9.69 50.87
N ILE A 651 -20.59 -10.60 49.89
CA ILE A 651 -21.74 -11.12 49.11
C ILE A 651 -21.88 -12.64 49.44
N PRO A 652 -22.88 -13.08 50.19
CA PRO A 652 -23.04 -14.49 50.50
C PRO A 652 -23.15 -15.37 49.27
N GLN A 653 -22.40 -16.45 49.19
CA GLN A 653 -22.42 -17.43 48.09
C GLN A 653 -22.27 -16.80 46.67
N CYS A 654 -21.54 -15.70 46.56
CA CYS A 654 -21.39 -14.92 45.31
C CYS A 654 -21.03 -15.78 44.09
N GLU A 655 -20.03 -16.66 44.22
CA GLU A 655 -19.57 -17.50 43.14
C GLU A 655 -20.61 -18.54 42.68
N SER A 656 -21.32 -19.17 43.62
CA SER A 656 -22.38 -20.13 43.31
C SER A 656 -23.55 -19.44 42.59
N GLN A 657 -23.95 -18.28 43.07
CA GLN A 657 -25.02 -17.48 42.48
C GLN A 657 -24.68 -17.00 41.06
N LEU A 658 -23.45 -16.55 40.82
CA LEU A 658 -22.96 -16.17 39.48
C LEU A 658 -22.91 -17.36 38.53
N LYS A 659 -22.55 -18.55 39.03
CA LYS A 659 -22.50 -19.78 38.24
C LYS A 659 -23.92 -20.23 37.83
N GLU A 660 -24.87 -20.20 38.74
CA GLU A 660 -26.26 -20.52 38.47
C GLU A 660 -26.93 -19.57 37.48
N ALA A 661 -26.57 -18.29 37.53
CA ALA A 661 -27.03 -17.27 36.57
C ALA A 661 -26.34 -17.36 35.17
N GLY A 662 -25.48 -18.37 34.95
CA GLY A 662 -24.72 -18.52 33.69
C GLY A 662 -23.69 -17.42 33.46
N LEU A 663 -23.23 -16.73 34.51
CA LEU A 663 -22.24 -15.68 34.52
C LEU A 663 -20.86 -16.18 35.02
N GLY A 664 -20.77 -17.46 35.37
CA GLY A 664 -19.57 -18.09 35.94
C GLY A 664 -18.39 -18.19 34.95
N ALA A 665 -18.64 -18.19 33.64
CA ALA A 665 -17.57 -18.21 32.64
C ALA A 665 -16.87 -16.84 32.49
N GLY A 666 -17.56 -15.74 32.83
CA GLY A 666 -16.98 -14.39 32.89
C GLY A 666 -16.32 -14.08 34.21
N ALA A 667 -16.66 -14.85 35.22
CA ALA A 667 -16.05 -14.94 36.54
C ALA A 667 -14.89 -15.95 36.57
N SER A 668 -14.27 -16.30 35.43
CA SER A 668 -12.94 -16.90 35.53
C SER A 668 -12.12 -15.90 36.33
N LEU A 669 -12.15 -16.11 37.65
CA LEU A 669 -11.15 -15.63 38.58
C LEU A 669 -9.86 -15.59 37.78
N VAL A 670 -9.14 -14.51 37.86
CA VAL A 670 -7.77 -14.46 37.39
C VAL A 670 -7.13 -15.72 37.95
N GLN A 671 -7.14 -16.78 37.16
CA GLN A 671 -6.52 -18.04 37.55
C GLN A 671 -5.09 -17.65 37.85
N LYS A 672 -4.77 -17.56 39.12
CA LYS A 672 -3.40 -17.22 39.51
C LYS A 672 -2.57 -18.41 39.03
N ALA A 673 -1.44 -18.14 38.44
CA ALA A 673 -0.49 -19.19 38.15
C ALA A 673 -0.15 -19.93 39.45
N ASP A 674 0.11 -21.21 39.31
CA ASP A 674 0.51 -22.07 40.42
C ASP A 674 1.69 -21.40 41.19
N PRO A 675 1.52 -21.11 42.49
CA PRO A 675 2.54 -20.44 43.29
C PRO A 675 3.87 -21.20 43.32
N GLU A 676 3.83 -22.54 43.27
CA GLU A 676 5.05 -23.37 43.29
C GLU A 676 5.79 -23.26 41.96
N LEU A 677 5.09 -23.17 40.84
CA LEU A 677 5.71 -22.94 39.53
C LEU A 677 6.27 -21.52 39.42
N VAL A 678 5.58 -20.54 39.99
CA VAL A 678 6.07 -19.15 40.03
C VAL A 678 7.34 -19.05 40.85
N LYS A 679 7.36 -19.70 42.02
CA LYS A 679 8.52 -19.78 42.89
C LYS A 679 9.68 -20.49 42.20
N PHE A 680 9.43 -21.63 41.57
CA PHE A 680 10.42 -22.33 40.75
C PHE A 680 11.04 -21.45 39.67
N CYS A 681 10.24 -20.61 38.96
CA CYS A 681 10.78 -19.69 37.98
C CYS A 681 11.71 -18.64 38.60
N PHE A 682 11.38 -18.08 39.76
CA PHE A 682 12.22 -17.08 40.43
C PHE A 682 13.50 -17.71 41.00
N GLU A 683 13.43 -18.90 41.61
CA GLU A 683 14.62 -19.65 42.03
C GLU A 683 15.53 -19.99 40.84
N THR A 684 14.95 -20.34 39.70
CA THR A 684 15.72 -20.59 38.48
C THR A 684 16.34 -19.30 37.93
N MET A 685 15.67 -18.16 38.02
CA MET A 685 16.21 -16.84 37.67
C MET A 685 17.44 -16.47 38.51
N ASP A 686 17.41 -16.74 39.79
CA ASP A 686 18.54 -16.48 40.69
C ASP A 686 19.76 -17.34 40.32
N ARG A 687 19.53 -18.60 39.93
CA ARG A 687 20.59 -19.51 39.41
C ARG A 687 21.17 -19.02 38.10
N ILE A 688 20.37 -18.45 37.21
CA ILE A 688 20.83 -17.88 35.93
C ILE A 688 21.61 -16.58 36.15
N GLY A 689 21.23 -15.78 37.13
CA GLY A 689 21.84 -14.49 37.44
C GLY A 689 21.45 -13.35 36.49
N GLY A 690 21.50 -12.12 36.93
CA GLY A 690 21.31 -10.89 36.12
C GLY A 690 19.92 -10.67 35.53
N MET A 691 18.96 -11.58 35.67
CA MET A 691 17.62 -11.45 35.10
C MET A 691 16.76 -10.36 35.75
N LEU A 692 17.01 -10.03 37.04
CA LEU A 692 16.31 -8.96 37.75
C LEU A 692 16.74 -7.54 37.35
N GLU A 693 17.74 -7.40 36.47
CA GLU A 693 18.06 -6.13 35.82
C GLU A 693 16.95 -5.69 34.86
N ASN A 694 16.13 -6.64 34.39
CA ASN A 694 14.96 -6.33 33.56
C ASN A 694 13.85 -5.72 34.46
N PRO A 695 13.43 -4.46 34.24
CA PRO A 695 12.45 -3.77 35.05
C PRO A 695 11.10 -4.48 35.13
N PHE A 696 10.71 -5.21 34.08
CA PHE A 696 9.45 -5.95 34.06
C PHE A 696 9.53 -7.21 34.96
N LEU A 697 10.59 -8.00 34.85
CA LEU A 697 10.80 -9.19 35.66
C LEU A 697 10.96 -8.81 37.11
N LYS A 698 11.67 -7.73 37.42
CA LYS A 698 11.78 -7.15 38.75
C LYS A 698 10.40 -6.78 39.34
N SER A 699 9.54 -6.17 38.52
CA SER A 699 8.18 -5.83 38.94
C SER A 699 7.33 -7.07 39.21
N LEU A 700 7.51 -8.18 38.48
CA LEU A 700 6.83 -9.45 38.77
C LEU A 700 7.35 -10.08 40.06
N TYR A 701 8.66 -10.02 40.29
CA TYR A 701 9.28 -10.50 41.51
C TYR A 701 8.76 -9.72 42.76
N GLU A 702 8.74 -8.39 42.70
CA GLU A 702 8.19 -7.54 43.76
C GLU A 702 6.68 -7.79 43.99
N GLN A 703 5.93 -8.16 42.94
CA GLN A 703 4.52 -8.54 43.08
C GLN A 703 4.38 -9.87 43.83
N PHE A 704 5.22 -10.85 43.53
CA PHE A 704 5.24 -12.16 44.15
C PHE A 704 5.65 -12.07 45.65
N GLU A 705 6.71 -11.32 45.95
CA GLU A 705 7.17 -11.06 47.33
C GLU A 705 6.09 -10.42 48.20
N LYS A 706 5.24 -9.59 47.64
CA LYS A 706 4.08 -8.97 48.32
C LYS A 706 2.87 -9.93 48.44
N GLY A 707 3.06 -11.23 48.22
CA GLY A 707 2.01 -12.25 48.30
C GLY A 707 0.93 -12.15 47.22
N ARG A 708 1.19 -11.38 46.11
CA ARG A 708 0.27 -11.21 45.00
C ARG A 708 0.61 -12.22 43.94
N GLY A 709 -0.18 -13.25 43.74
CA GLY A 709 0.02 -14.24 42.69
C GLY A 709 0.00 -13.64 41.28
N LEU A 710 0.76 -14.21 40.34
CA LEU A 710 0.83 -13.80 38.96
C LEU A 710 -0.40 -14.29 38.16
N SER A 711 -0.85 -13.53 37.20
CA SER A 711 -1.83 -14.01 36.21
C SER A 711 -1.19 -15.01 35.22
N PRO A 712 -1.96 -15.91 34.57
CA PRO A 712 -1.43 -16.88 33.62
C PRO A 712 -0.60 -16.21 32.50
N LYS A 713 -1.00 -15.01 32.07
CA LYS A 713 -0.28 -14.24 31.06
C LYS A 713 1.05 -13.70 31.59
N GLN A 714 1.10 -13.21 32.83
CA GLN A 714 2.35 -12.76 33.46
C GLN A 714 3.28 -13.96 33.69
N PHE A 715 2.71 -15.09 34.15
CA PHE A 715 3.46 -16.33 34.32
C PHE A 715 4.00 -16.88 33.02
N GLY A 716 3.22 -16.90 31.90
CA GLY A 716 3.70 -17.31 30.58
C GLY A 716 4.89 -16.48 30.08
N ILE A 717 4.90 -15.16 30.37
CA ILE A 717 6.05 -14.28 30.03
C ILE A 717 7.25 -14.61 30.93
N LEU A 718 7.04 -14.85 32.21
CA LEU A 718 8.08 -15.26 33.17
C LEU A 718 8.68 -16.62 32.79
N ALA A 719 7.83 -17.63 32.53
CA ALA A 719 8.24 -18.97 32.13
C ALA A 719 9.05 -18.95 30.82
N ARG A 720 8.60 -18.15 29.84
CA ARG A 720 9.35 -17.95 28.59
C ARG A 720 10.72 -17.32 28.84
N ALA A 721 10.78 -16.25 29.62
CA ALA A 721 12.04 -15.59 29.95
C ALA A 721 13.02 -16.52 30.67
N VAL A 722 12.55 -17.34 31.58
CA VAL A 722 13.37 -18.34 32.28
C VAL A 722 13.86 -19.41 31.31
N GLY A 723 12.98 -20.04 30.56
CA GLY A 723 13.34 -21.11 29.61
C GLY A 723 14.28 -20.69 28.47
N GLU A 724 14.08 -19.45 27.96
CA GLU A 724 15.00 -18.89 26.94
C GLU A 724 16.42 -18.61 27.50
N ASN A 725 16.55 -18.31 28.79
CA ASN A 725 17.82 -18.04 29.44
C ASN A 725 18.41 -19.24 30.22
N ALA A 726 17.70 -20.38 30.27
CA ALA A 726 18.13 -21.58 30.99
C ALA A 726 19.36 -22.28 30.40
N GLY A 727 19.79 -21.92 29.17
CA GLY A 727 20.93 -22.55 28.48
C GLY A 727 22.27 -22.52 29.25
N ALA A 728 22.42 -21.65 30.25
CA ALA A 728 23.59 -21.58 31.12
C ALA A 728 23.56 -22.59 32.29
N LEU A 729 22.45 -23.33 32.43
CA LEU A 729 22.28 -24.29 33.53
C LEU A 729 22.51 -25.73 33.02
N GLU A 730 23.16 -26.56 33.86
CA GLU A 730 23.38 -27.98 33.57
C GLU A 730 22.07 -28.78 33.41
N ASP A 731 20.98 -28.37 34.07
CA ASP A 731 19.65 -28.96 34.02
C ASP A 731 18.69 -28.23 33.07
N CYS A 732 19.19 -27.53 32.07
CA CYS A 732 18.38 -26.66 31.17
C CYS A 732 17.22 -27.40 30.49
N GLU A 733 17.39 -28.65 30.07
CA GLU A 733 16.33 -29.44 29.44
C GLU A 733 15.20 -29.80 30.40
N GLN A 734 15.50 -30.05 31.66
CA GLN A 734 14.49 -30.32 32.70
C GLN A 734 13.70 -29.05 33.03
N VAL A 735 14.38 -27.89 33.10
CA VAL A 735 13.73 -26.58 33.29
C VAL A 735 12.79 -26.26 32.12
N ARG A 736 13.25 -26.47 30.91
CA ARG A 736 12.43 -26.25 29.69
C ARG A 736 11.24 -27.20 29.63
N ALA A 737 11.42 -28.48 29.88
CA ALA A 737 10.37 -29.48 29.91
C ALA A 737 9.26 -29.10 30.92
N LYS A 738 9.64 -28.66 32.13
CA LYS A 738 8.68 -28.23 33.16
C LYS A 738 7.89 -26.98 32.81
N LEU A 739 8.43 -26.10 31.99
CA LEU A 739 7.80 -24.83 31.60
C LEU A 739 7.15 -24.87 30.21
N ALA A 740 7.36 -25.92 29.42
CA ALA A 740 6.90 -26.03 28.02
C ALA A 740 5.38 -25.87 27.85
N GLU A 741 4.58 -26.43 28.77
CA GLU A 741 3.12 -26.35 28.75
C GLU A 741 2.59 -24.90 28.85
N PHE A 742 3.35 -24.00 29.50
CA PHE A 742 2.96 -22.60 29.74
C PHE A 742 3.51 -21.62 28.70
N VAL A 743 4.28 -22.10 27.72
CA VAL A 743 4.89 -21.29 26.66
C VAL A 743 4.36 -21.72 25.30
N PRO A 744 3.33 -21.06 24.75
CA PRO A 744 2.81 -21.37 23.42
C PRO A 744 3.92 -21.30 22.36
N GLY A 745 4.12 -22.39 21.60
CA GLY A 745 5.18 -22.55 20.61
C GLY A 745 6.47 -23.18 21.14
N GLY A 746 6.51 -23.58 22.43
CA GLY A 746 7.64 -24.26 23.05
C GLY A 746 8.91 -23.41 23.14
N PHE A 747 9.99 -24.04 23.61
CA PHE A 747 11.36 -23.51 23.55
C PHE A 747 12.07 -24.18 22.36
N ALA A 748 11.68 -23.87 21.13
CA ALA A 748 12.43 -24.34 19.97
C ALA A 748 13.85 -23.77 20.04
N PRO A 749 14.92 -24.59 19.94
CA PRO A 749 16.26 -24.07 19.77
C PRO A 749 16.26 -23.25 18.49
N LYS A 750 16.47 -21.95 18.58
CA LYS A 750 16.82 -21.17 17.40
C LYS A 750 18.15 -21.73 16.93
N ALA A 751 18.20 -22.16 15.65
CA ALA A 751 19.45 -22.56 15.03
C ALA A 751 20.50 -21.47 15.31
N GLU A 752 21.67 -21.87 15.84
CA GLU A 752 22.77 -20.95 16.08
C GLU A 752 23.14 -20.36 14.70
N ASP A 753 23.11 -19.05 14.58
CA ASP A 753 23.62 -18.37 13.40
C ASP A 753 25.15 -18.28 13.51
N PRO A 754 25.91 -19.10 12.79
CA PRO A 754 27.38 -19.18 12.93
C PRO A 754 28.07 -17.88 12.49
N SER A 755 27.37 -16.98 11.84
CA SER A 755 27.90 -15.67 11.44
C SER A 755 28.00 -14.70 12.63
N ILE A 756 27.26 -14.89 13.72
CA ILE A 756 27.22 -13.95 14.85
C ILE A 756 28.55 -13.91 15.61
N PRO A 757 29.20 -15.03 15.98
CA PRO A 757 30.51 -14.98 16.62
C PRO A 757 31.55 -14.27 15.77
N SER A 758 31.56 -14.53 14.46
CA SER A 758 32.45 -13.88 13.52
C SER A 758 32.17 -12.38 13.36
N LEU A 759 30.92 -11.98 13.45
CA LEU A 759 30.51 -10.58 13.43
C LEU A 759 30.92 -9.84 14.71
N LEU A 760 30.80 -10.47 15.87
CA LEU A 760 31.25 -9.90 17.15
C LEU A 760 32.77 -9.75 17.20
N LYS A 761 33.56 -10.72 16.66
CA LYS A 761 35.00 -10.64 16.57
C LYS A 761 35.51 -9.48 15.71
N LEU A 762 34.71 -8.87 14.84
CA LEU A 762 35.13 -7.69 14.10
C LEU A 762 35.44 -6.51 15.03
N PHE A 763 34.81 -6.45 16.18
CA PHE A 763 35.01 -5.37 17.14
C PHE A 763 36.23 -5.51 18.03
N ASP A 764 36.92 -6.66 17.99
CA ASP A 764 38.21 -6.85 18.66
C ASP A 764 39.31 -5.96 18.04
N ASP A 765 39.14 -5.58 16.77
CA ASP A 765 40.01 -4.68 16.02
C ASP A 765 39.77 -3.19 16.36
N VAL A 766 38.69 -2.83 17.12
CA VAL A 766 38.37 -1.45 17.43
C VAL A 766 39.04 -1.00 18.71
N THR A 767 40.05 -0.14 18.59
CA THR A 767 40.81 0.40 19.72
C THR A 767 40.31 1.74 20.23
N GLU A 768 39.71 2.55 19.33
CA GLU A 768 39.21 3.88 19.65
C GLU A 768 37.70 3.97 19.38
N TRP A 769 36.92 4.08 20.46
CA TRP A 769 35.47 4.21 20.37
C TRP A 769 35.04 5.67 20.38
N ARG A 770 33.98 5.98 19.63
CA ARG A 770 33.36 7.31 19.66
C ARG A 770 32.84 7.64 21.08
N PRO A 771 32.97 8.88 21.54
CA PRO A 771 32.41 9.28 22.82
C PRO A 771 30.87 9.13 22.81
N ALA A 772 30.31 8.72 23.94
CA ALA A 772 28.87 8.55 24.11
C ALA A 772 28.10 9.83 23.75
N ALA A 773 27.10 9.71 22.87
CA ALA A 773 26.30 10.83 22.37
C ALA A 773 24.92 10.86 23.01
N LYS A 774 24.50 12.00 23.54
CA LYS A 774 23.16 12.20 24.12
C LYS A 774 22.21 12.74 23.08
N LYS A 775 21.11 12.01 22.81
CA LYS A 775 20.03 12.46 21.91
C LYS A 775 18.67 12.41 22.63
N GLY A 776 18.21 13.56 23.09
CA GLY A 776 17.03 13.66 23.97
C GLY A 776 17.30 13.05 25.35
N LYS A 777 16.44 12.12 25.79
CA LYS A 777 16.59 11.40 27.06
C LYS A 777 17.45 10.12 26.97
N LYS A 778 17.96 9.77 25.77
CA LYS A 778 18.74 8.54 25.56
C LYS A 778 20.21 8.87 25.32
N VAL A 779 21.08 8.07 25.92
CA VAL A 779 22.53 8.06 25.69
C VAL A 779 22.80 6.91 24.70
N TYR A 780 23.60 7.20 23.70
CA TYR A 780 24.05 6.23 22.69
C TYR A 780 25.56 6.05 22.85
N ASP A 781 25.95 4.88 23.30
CA ASP A 781 27.34 4.45 23.48
C ASP A 781 27.55 3.17 22.66
N ASP A 782 28.37 3.25 21.63
CA ASP A 782 28.60 2.15 20.69
C ASP A 782 29.37 1.00 21.38
N HIS A 783 30.31 1.30 22.28
CA HIS A 783 31.08 0.29 23.02
C HIS A 783 30.18 -0.49 23.98
N GLU A 784 29.40 0.22 24.81
CA GLU A 784 28.45 -0.41 25.73
C GLU A 784 27.39 -1.22 24.98
N PHE A 785 26.93 -0.72 23.83
CA PHE A 785 25.98 -1.41 22.98
C PHE A 785 26.51 -2.75 22.43
N VAL A 786 27.73 -2.76 21.87
CA VAL A 786 28.36 -3.98 21.36
C VAL A 786 28.62 -4.97 22.49
N ARG A 787 29.13 -4.51 23.61
CA ARG A 787 29.37 -5.33 24.81
C ARG A 787 28.09 -5.97 25.31
N SER A 788 27.01 -5.20 25.41
CA SER A 788 25.70 -5.71 25.82
C SER A 788 25.16 -6.80 24.89
N LEU A 789 25.40 -6.69 23.57
CA LEU A 789 24.99 -7.72 22.63
C LEU A 789 25.91 -8.97 22.66
N ALA A 790 27.21 -8.80 22.94
CA ALA A 790 28.13 -9.91 23.16
C ALA A 790 27.73 -10.70 24.41
N ASP A 791 27.45 -10.01 25.51
CA ASP A 791 26.94 -10.61 26.75
C ASP A 791 25.59 -11.30 26.54
N GLN A 792 24.69 -10.72 25.74
CA GLN A 792 23.43 -11.36 25.39
C GLN A 792 23.65 -12.62 24.55
N TYR A 793 24.58 -12.59 23.58
CA TYR A 793 24.89 -13.76 22.76
C TYR A 793 25.52 -14.88 23.59
N SER A 794 26.44 -14.58 24.47
CA SER A 794 27.04 -15.59 25.35
C SER A 794 26.03 -16.33 26.25
N ARG A 795 24.93 -15.65 26.63
CA ARG A 795 23.85 -16.23 27.47
C ARG A 795 22.77 -16.95 26.65
N ARG A 796 22.49 -16.52 25.41
CA ARG A 796 21.29 -16.96 24.64
C ARG A 796 21.64 -17.71 23.36
N HIS A 797 22.88 -17.71 22.96
CA HIS A 797 23.40 -18.23 21.67
C HIS A 797 22.59 -17.71 20.45
N SER A 798 21.90 -16.57 20.61
CA SER A 798 21.12 -15.96 19.51
C SER A 798 20.95 -14.45 19.67
N LEU A 799 20.95 -13.74 18.53
CA LEU A 799 20.57 -12.33 18.42
C LEU A 799 19.41 -12.20 17.43
N SER A 800 18.57 -11.18 17.62
CA SER A 800 17.51 -10.88 16.66
C SER A 800 18.08 -10.29 15.36
N SER A 801 17.39 -10.45 14.23
CA SER A 801 17.77 -9.87 12.94
C SER A 801 18.01 -8.36 13.01
N ARG A 802 17.27 -7.64 13.89
CA ARG A 802 17.47 -6.20 14.13
C ARG A 802 18.78 -5.91 14.88
N GLN A 803 19.18 -6.76 15.81
CA GLN A 803 20.42 -6.63 16.56
C GLN A 803 21.63 -6.94 15.67
N ILE A 804 21.53 -7.99 14.84
CA ILE A 804 22.58 -8.33 13.83
C ILE A 804 22.74 -7.18 12.84
N ALA A 805 21.64 -6.61 12.32
CA ALA A 805 21.69 -5.46 11.42
C ALA A 805 22.26 -4.20 12.10
N ALA A 806 22.04 -4.03 13.40
CA ALA A 806 22.63 -2.94 14.16
C ALA A 806 24.14 -3.14 14.37
N LEU A 807 24.62 -4.35 14.69
CA LEU A 807 26.04 -4.67 14.77
C LEU A 807 26.75 -4.41 13.43
N LYS A 808 26.20 -4.86 12.31
CA LYS A 808 26.76 -4.60 10.97
C LYS A 808 26.90 -3.10 10.69
N ARG A 809 25.91 -2.29 11.11
CA ARG A 809 25.96 -0.82 10.98
C ARG A 809 27.04 -0.20 11.87
N VAL A 810 27.19 -0.67 13.11
CA VAL A 810 28.23 -0.20 14.02
C VAL A 810 29.60 -0.57 13.47
N ALA A 811 29.81 -1.81 12.99
CA ALA A 811 31.07 -2.21 12.35
C ALA A 811 31.44 -1.30 11.15
N THR A 812 30.44 -0.92 10.33
CA THR A 812 30.65 0.01 9.21
C THR A 812 31.09 1.41 9.68
N ILE A 813 30.67 1.85 10.86
CA ILE A 813 31.11 3.13 11.44
C ILE A 813 32.60 3.11 11.76
N TYR A 814 33.10 1.95 12.20
CA TYR A 814 34.50 1.76 12.60
C TYR A 814 35.35 1.07 11.50
N LYS A 815 34.93 1.11 10.25
CA LYS A 815 35.59 0.45 9.13
C LYS A 815 37.05 0.86 8.91
N SER A 816 37.45 2.04 9.36
CA SER A 816 38.86 2.51 9.31
C SER A 816 39.77 1.77 10.30
N GLN A 817 39.22 1.17 11.34
CA GLN A 817 39.99 0.39 12.34
C GLN A 817 39.80 -1.12 12.14
N ILE A 818 38.81 -1.57 11.39
CA ILE A 818 38.53 -2.98 11.11
C ILE A 818 39.09 -3.34 9.73
N PRO A 819 40.17 -4.13 9.63
CA PRO A 819 40.75 -4.50 8.35
C PRO A 819 39.74 -5.25 7.47
N ASP A 820 39.65 -4.85 6.20
CA ASP A 820 38.75 -5.45 5.18
C ASP A 820 37.26 -5.58 5.61
N CYS A 821 36.80 -4.63 6.39
CA CYS A 821 35.46 -4.63 7.04
C CYS A 821 34.31 -4.94 6.07
N GLU A 822 34.28 -4.30 4.93
CA GLU A 822 33.15 -4.43 3.96
C GLU A 822 33.08 -5.84 3.35
N ASN A 823 34.24 -6.42 2.98
CA ASN A 823 34.30 -7.79 2.44
C ASN A 823 34.03 -8.84 3.52
N ARG A 824 34.52 -8.63 4.75
CA ARG A 824 34.21 -9.52 5.89
C ARG A 824 32.71 -9.53 6.21
N ILE A 825 32.04 -8.38 6.24
CA ILE A 825 30.58 -8.29 6.44
C ILE A 825 29.82 -8.93 5.25
N ALA A 826 30.27 -8.73 4.01
CA ALA A 826 29.65 -9.31 2.83
C ALA A 826 29.78 -10.85 2.81
N ALA A 827 30.94 -11.38 3.19
CA ALA A 827 31.17 -12.83 3.31
C ALA A 827 30.26 -13.47 4.36
N LEU A 828 30.11 -12.84 5.54
CA LEU A 828 29.19 -13.28 6.59
C LEU A 828 27.72 -13.23 6.15
N THR A 829 27.37 -12.32 5.27
CA THR A 829 25.98 -12.22 4.75
C THR A 829 25.69 -13.32 3.74
N LYS A 830 26.66 -13.63 2.85
CA LYS A 830 26.55 -14.74 1.88
C LYS A 830 26.52 -16.11 2.56
N ALA A 831 27.33 -16.31 3.61
CA ALA A 831 27.32 -17.56 4.36
C ALA A 831 25.97 -17.83 5.00
N ALA A 832 25.35 -16.82 5.63
CA ALA A 832 24.01 -16.92 6.23
C ALA A 832 22.90 -17.15 5.18
N GLU A 833 23.02 -16.59 3.97
CA GLU A 833 22.07 -16.81 2.87
C GLU A 833 22.16 -18.23 2.28
N ASN A 834 23.38 -18.78 2.16
CA ASN A 834 23.59 -20.13 1.64
C ASN A 834 23.09 -21.22 2.61
N GLU A 835 23.23 -21.03 3.92
CA GLU A 835 22.71 -21.96 4.92
C GLU A 835 21.18 -21.89 5.05
N ALA A 836 20.57 -20.71 4.89
CA ALA A 836 19.11 -20.55 4.83
C ALA A 836 18.47 -21.17 3.57
N GLN A 837 19.25 -21.46 2.52
CA GLN A 837 18.82 -22.16 1.31
C GLN A 837 19.04 -23.68 1.41
N ALA A 838 19.91 -24.14 2.31
CA ALA A 838 20.21 -25.56 2.52
C ALA A 838 19.31 -26.24 3.58
N GLN A 839 18.57 -25.45 4.37
CA GLN A 839 17.53 -25.89 5.31
C GLN A 839 16.12 -25.69 4.70
#